data_8014169a7b5769636c6ee357cfa972f9
#
_entry.id   8014169a7b5769636c6ee357cfa972f9
#
_cell.length_a   1.000
_cell.length_b   1.000
_cell.length_c   1.000
_cell.angle_alpha   90.00
_cell.angle_beta   90.00
_cell.angle_gamma   90.00
#
_symmetry.space_group_name_H-M   'P 1'
#
loop_
_entity.id
_entity.type
_entity.pdbx_description
1 polymer ?
#
loop_
_entity_poly.entity_id
_entity_poly.type
_entity_poly.pdbx_seq_one_letter_code
_entity_poly.pdbx_strand_id
1 'polypeptide(L)'
;MKKILFHSFLVFISGLFVSGFADAQSACSIKPVNLRIEYLDRPEGLDERKPRFGWAFEAANPDGRGQGQTAYRVIVKCGECTAWDSGWVASNRMQQIEYQGKPLESDRRYTWTLFVKDENGIEAPPVQSEWTTGLFEQSEWSAKWIGSDEVFDYKVGMKKGDCNIADPWLRKTFKLNEKPGRAVLFVASVGYHELYVNGKQIDSHHVLSPAATDHTRRARYIAYDIAGALQPGKNAITIWLGASWSIFPGYITENLPRTPIVRAQADIYKNPGDTSPLLRLQTDEAWKTRPSPNRLLGTWDFGNMGGEIFDGTREQEMDDFSSVSLDDTNWKNATVYNPKLQVTAQRVEKNRLFDEIRPVAIGDRGKGVWRVDMGVNFAGWTEIKIAGTPGDRIEFLFSERQQNEMTFRNRSAYIIGSSGKGVFRNRFNYGSGRWITIKGLKAKPALDDIRGWNVRTDVGRATAFECSDPLQNWIHDRVCWTFENLSIGGMVVDCPQRERMGYGGDAHATAETAMYNYRMAAFYTKWLEDWRDVQGTEPMVGGMNDPDYARKAETSGRFLGGGIMPHTAPTYWGGGGPGWGGICVVLPWYLYQHEGDARVLETNFDMIKKWLAFLDTHVGDGLLKRFGGKWDFLGDWLWPNATAEGMNNDSAQTLCLNNCYRVYNIKTAAKIARVLGREAEAAEWETQARVSSRAIHGKYYNAGDSSYADGSMACLAGALLADVMPPELRDKVMRRLEHEILVVRKGRIHAGITAGAMLFKVLREADRHDLIHSMTSQTDYPSWGYMRENGATTLWEMWEKDLRGHSLLHSSYLFPGAWYVDGVAGIKRDPENPGFQHFIIRPPHPGDVGMRWARSAFDSPAGLIRSAWEIDANGSMVLRVSVPPNTRATIFLPDSKRRHKIMRVEAGNHTFQSGLQTQL
;
A
#
# COMPACT_ATOMS: atom_id res chain seq x y z
N MET A 1 16.90 -5.09 15.66
CA MET A 1 16.59 -6.51 15.46
C MET A 1 16.98 -6.97 14.04
N LYS A 2 18.27 -7.25 13.79
CA LYS A 2 18.85 -7.57 12.46
C LYS A 2 19.29 -9.05 12.33
N LYS A 3 18.68 -10.02 13.03
CA LYS A 3 19.27 -11.39 13.14
C LYS A 3 18.38 -12.58 12.80
N ILE A 4 17.22 -12.41 12.18
CA ILE A 4 16.31 -13.58 11.99
C ILE A 4 16.29 -14.15 10.56
N LEU A 5 16.81 -13.48 9.56
CA LEU A 5 16.72 -13.97 8.15
C LEU A 5 18.05 -14.47 7.52
N PHE A 6 19.16 -14.48 8.26
CA PHE A 6 20.48 -14.83 7.69
C PHE A 6 21.17 -16.04 8.31
N HIS A 7 20.52 -16.87 9.14
CA HIS A 7 21.18 -17.99 9.83
C HIS A 7 21.01 -19.37 9.16
N SER A 8 20.80 -19.41 7.86
CA SER A 8 20.81 -20.69 7.11
C SER A 8 21.87 -20.70 6.02
N PHE A 9 23.08 -20.20 6.31
CA PHE A 9 24.24 -20.39 5.46
C PHE A 9 25.36 -21.08 6.27
N LEU A 10 25.75 -22.26 5.81
CA LEU A 10 26.85 -23.14 6.22
C LEU A 10 26.60 -24.09 7.42
N VAL A 11 26.18 -25.30 7.11
CA VAL A 11 26.75 -26.49 7.73
C VAL A 11 27.05 -27.50 6.63
N PHE A 12 28.29 -27.66 6.27
CA PHE A 12 28.81 -28.84 5.56
C PHE A 12 29.13 -29.88 6.63
N ILE A 13 28.43 -30.98 6.64
CA ILE A 13 28.83 -32.20 7.36
C ILE A 13 29.12 -33.27 6.32
N SER A 14 30.39 -33.67 6.27
CA SER A 14 30.87 -34.85 5.57
C SER A 14 30.48 -36.10 6.36
N GLY A 15 29.60 -36.91 5.78
CA GLY A 15 29.28 -38.25 6.35
C GLY A 15 29.45 -39.33 5.29
N LEU A 16 30.18 -40.37 5.64
CA LEU A 16 30.55 -41.51 4.84
C LEU A 16 29.36 -42.32 4.32
N PHE A 17 29.49 -42.78 3.10
CA PHE A 17 28.58 -43.71 2.41
C PHE A 17 28.63 -45.12 3.00
N VAL A 18 27.41 -45.67 3.25
CA VAL A 18 27.16 -47.12 3.22
C VAL A 18 26.12 -47.38 2.16
N SER A 19 26.49 -48.10 1.13
CA SER A 19 25.64 -48.47 -0.01
C SER A 19 24.66 -49.58 0.40
N GLY A 20 23.38 -49.24 0.44
CA GLY A 20 22.26 -50.18 0.40
C GLY A 20 21.42 -49.85 -0.81
N PHE A 21 21.41 -50.69 -1.84
CA PHE A 21 20.46 -50.63 -2.94
C PHE A 21 19.07 -51.02 -2.39
N ALA A 22 18.28 -50.03 -2.03
CA ALA A 22 16.83 -50.13 -2.02
C ALA A 22 16.35 -49.32 -3.22
N ASP A 23 15.44 -49.83 -4.03
CA ASP A 23 14.73 -49.04 -5.05
C ASP A 23 14.09 -47.83 -4.37
N ALA A 24 14.78 -46.72 -4.35
CA ALA A 24 14.25 -45.45 -3.93
C ALA A 24 13.27 -45.00 -5.01
N GLN A 25 11.97 -45.22 -4.78
CA GLN A 25 10.95 -44.47 -5.50
C GLN A 25 11.38 -43.00 -5.49
N SER A 26 11.68 -42.45 -6.68
CA SER A 26 12.19 -41.07 -6.77
C SER A 26 11.16 -40.15 -6.13
N ALA A 27 11.57 -39.41 -5.08
CA ALA A 27 10.70 -38.45 -4.42
C ALA A 27 10.40 -37.30 -5.39
N CYS A 28 9.21 -36.68 -5.30
CA CYS A 28 8.84 -35.52 -6.11
C CYS A 28 9.86 -34.38 -5.91
N SER A 29 10.27 -33.77 -7.00
CA SER A 29 11.31 -32.77 -7.05
C SER A 29 10.87 -31.38 -6.52
N ILE A 30 9.56 -31.12 -6.45
CA ILE A 30 8.95 -29.85 -6.07
C ILE A 30 8.02 -30.00 -4.88
N LYS A 31 7.95 -28.95 -4.05
CA LYS A 31 7.03 -28.83 -2.91
C LYS A 31 6.18 -27.56 -3.07
N PRO A 32 4.83 -27.69 -3.20
CA PRO A 32 3.94 -26.53 -3.27
C PRO A 32 3.96 -25.72 -1.95
N VAL A 33 4.05 -24.41 -2.07
CA VAL A 33 4.05 -23.43 -0.96
C VAL A 33 3.25 -22.20 -1.34
N ASN A 34 3.04 -21.28 -0.39
CA ASN A 34 2.39 -19.99 -0.62
C ASN A 34 1.02 -20.10 -1.31
N LEU A 35 0.16 -20.99 -0.80
CA LEU A 35 -1.20 -21.14 -1.31
C LEU A 35 -1.99 -19.86 -1.10
N ARG A 36 -2.55 -19.29 -2.17
CA ARG A 36 -3.27 -18.01 -2.18
C ARG A 36 -4.63 -18.12 -2.84
N ILE A 37 -5.57 -17.29 -2.39
CA ILE A 37 -6.86 -17.05 -3.02
C ILE A 37 -7.02 -15.54 -3.16
N GLU A 38 -7.20 -15.03 -4.40
CA GLU A 38 -7.25 -13.59 -4.71
C GLU A 38 -6.09 -12.82 -4.07
N TYR A 39 -4.87 -13.39 -4.14
CA TYR A 39 -3.60 -12.91 -3.54
C TYR A 39 -3.48 -13.04 -2.02
N LEU A 40 -4.56 -13.33 -1.30
CA LEU A 40 -4.61 -13.38 0.16
C LEU A 40 -4.34 -14.79 0.69
N ASP A 41 -3.82 -14.88 1.92
CA ASP A 41 -3.71 -16.12 2.66
C ASP A 41 -5.00 -16.35 3.46
N ARG A 42 -5.73 -17.43 3.15
CA ARG A 42 -6.98 -17.81 3.83
C ARG A 42 -7.95 -16.66 4.08
N PRO A 43 -8.41 -15.95 3.03
CA PRO A 43 -9.29 -14.80 3.21
C PRO A 43 -10.61 -15.19 3.86
N GLU A 44 -11.09 -14.32 4.77
CA GLU A 44 -12.39 -14.46 5.42
C GLU A 44 -13.41 -13.52 4.79
N GLY A 45 -14.61 -14.05 4.50
CA GLY A 45 -15.73 -13.27 3.98
C GLY A 45 -15.51 -12.74 2.55
N LEU A 46 -14.81 -13.48 1.69
CA LEU A 46 -14.52 -13.07 0.32
C LEU A 46 -15.80 -13.02 -0.53
N ASP A 47 -16.09 -11.89 -1.15
CA ASP A 47 -17.27 -11.67 -2.01
C ASP A 47 -16.97 -11.86 -3.52
N GLU A 48 -15.96 -12.68 -3.85
CA GLU A 48 -15.63 -13.06 -5.22
C GLU A 48 -16.30 -14.39 -5.60
N ARG A 49 -17.14 -14.37 -6.64
CA ARG A 49 -17.89 -15.55 -7.10
C ARG A 49 -17.05 -16.60 -7.84
N LYS A 50 -15.95 -16.11 -8.46
CA LYS A 50 -15.00 -16.94 -9.19
C LYS A 50 -13.59 -16.66 -8.70
N PRO A 51 -13.29 -17.06 -7.44
CA PRO A 51 -11.98 -16.78 -6.87
C PRO A 51 -10.89 -17.51 -7.64
N ARG A 52 -9.69 -16.93 -7.64
CA ARG A 52 -8.53 -17.50 -8.32
C ARG A 52 -7.55 -18.03 -7.30
N PHE A 53 -7.04 -19.23 -7.61
CA PHE A 53 -6.03 -19.93 -6.82
C PHE A 53 -4.64 -19.63 -7.37
N GLY A 54 -3.68 -19.59 -6.47
CA GLY A 54 -2.26 -19.43 -6.79
C GLY A 54 -1.39 -20.17 -5.78
N TRP A 55 -0.21 -20.59 -6.23
CA TRP A 55 0.82 -21.23 -5.42
C TRP A 55 2.20 -20.97 -6.00
N ALA A 56 3.24 -21.27 -5.24
CA ALA A 56 4.63 -21.28 -5.68
C ALA A 56 5.29 -22.61 -5.28
N PHE A 57 6.57 -22.77 -5.62
CA PHE A 57 7.30 -23.98 -5.29
C PHE A 57 8.61 -23.70 -4.55
N GLU A 58 8.92 -24.60 -3.63
CA GLU A 58 10.27 -24.84 -3.14
C GLU A 58 10.86 -26.07 -3.83
N ALA A 59 12.16 -26.04 -4.11
CA ALA A 59 12.88 -27.23 -4.58
C ALA A 59 13.02 -28.26 -3.47
N ALA A 60 12.59 -29.48 -3.70
CA ALA A 60 12.81 -30.58 -2.74
C ALA A 60 14.30 -30.95 -2.66
N ASN A 61 15.02 -30.84 -3.79
CA ASN A 61 16.47 -30.97 -3.87
C ASN A 61 17.07 -29.64 -4.35
N PRO A 62 17.77 -28.89 -3.50
CA PRO A 62 18.38 -27.60 -3.86
C PRO A 62 19.42 -27.69 -4.99
N ASP A 63 20.02 -28.85 -5.20
CA ASP A 63 21.01 -29.09 -6.26
C ASP A 63 20.38 -29.56 -7.58
N GLY A 64 19.07 -29.81 -7.56
CA GLY A 64 18.30 -30.20 -8.75
C GLY A 64 18.24 -29.09 -9.81
N ARG A 65 18.00 -29.51 -11.07
CA ARG A 65 17.87 -28.61 -12.21
C ARG A 65 16.60 -28.89 -12.97
N GLY A 66 15.99 -27.84 -13.54
CA GLY A 66 14.81 -27.98 -14.40
C GLY A 66 13.56 -28.47 -13.66
N GLN A 67 13.55 -28.40 -12.33
CA GLN A 67 12.42 -28.78 -11.51
C GLN A 67 11.20 -27.92 -11.84
N GLY A 68 10.05 -28.56 -12.06
CA GLY A 68 8.84 -27.82 -12.42
C GLY A 68 7.59 -28.68 -12.43
N GLN A 69 6.46 -28.01 -12.53
CA GLN A 69 5.14 -28.61 -12.60
C GLN A 69 4.81 -28.98 -14.04
N THR A 70 4.31 -30.22 -14.25
CA THR A 70 3.75 -30.66 -15.54
C THR A 70 2.23 -30.76 -15.52
N ALA A 71 1.65 -30.97 -14.34
CA ALA A 71 0.19 -31.01 -14.19
C ALA A 71 -0.22 -30.63 -12.78
N TYR A 72 -1.45 -30.10 -12.66
CA TYR A 72 -2.10 -29.85 -11.38
C TYR A 72 -3.53 -30.39 -11.34
N ARG A 73 -4.07 -30.57 -10.13
CA ARG A 73 -5.48 -30.83 -9.86
C ARG A 73 -5.88 -30.03 -8.61
N VAL A 74 -6.98 -29.30 -8.68
CA VAL A 74 -7.58 -28.55 -7.57
C VAL A 74 -8.92 -29.18 -7.22
N ILE A 75 -9.09 -29.58 -5.96
CA ILE A 75 -10.38 -30.07 -5.44
C ILE A 75 -10.86 -29.07 -4.39
N VAL A 76 -12.06 -28.51 -4.60
CA VAL A 76 -12.73 -27.60 -3.67
C VAL A 76 -13.90 -28.32 -3.03
N LYS A 77 -14.01 -28.24 -1.69
CA LYS A 77 -15.10 -28.81 -0.91
C LYS A 77 -15.78 -27.78 -0.02
N CYS A 78 -17.10 -27.98 0.18
CA CYS A 78 -17.89 -27.35 1.23
C CYS A 78 -18.39 -28.45 2.17
N GLY A 79 -17.78 -28.59 3.34
CA GLY A 79 -17.94 -29.76 4.19
C GLY A 79 -17.56 -31.05 3.43
N GLU A 80 -18.45 -32.04 3.36
CA GLU A 80 -18.22 -33.27 2.62
C GLU A 80 -18.53 -33.18 1.11
N CYS A 81 -19.21 -32.10 0.68
CA CYS A 81 -19.62 -31.93 -0.70
C CYS A 81 -18.48 -31.38 -1.57
N THR A 82 -18.20 -32.04 -2.70
CA THR A 82 -17.28 -31.48 -3.71
C THR A 82 -18.00 -30.40 -4.51
N ALA A 83 -17.50 -29.19 -4.39
CA ALA A 83 -17.96 -28.03 -5.14
C ALA A 83 -17.26 -27.92 -6.50
N TRP A 84 -16.01 -28.33 -6.58
CA TRP A 84 -15.22 -28.37 -7.81
C TRP A 84 -14.12 -29.41 -7.73
N ASP A 85 -13.90 -30.08 -8.84
CA ASP A 85 -12.74 -30.89 -9.12
C ASP A 85 -12.28 -30.57 -10.55
N SER A 86 -11.14 -29.99 -10.69
CA SER A 86 -10.59 -29.61 -12.00
C SER A 86 -10.21 -30.82 -12.85
N GLY A 87 -10.14 -32.04 -12.25
CA GLY A 87 -9.39 -33.13 -12.83
C GLY A 87 -7.90 -32.77 -12.95
N TRP A 88 -7.12 -33.71 -13.54
CA TRP A 88 -5.72 -33.38 -13.87
C TRP A 88 -5.66 -32.48 -15.11
N VAL A 89 -5.07 -31.28 -14.93
CA VAL A 89 -4.83 -30.32 -16.00
C VAL A 89 -3.34 -30.36 -16.34
N ALA A 90 -3.01 -30.76 -17.57
CA ALA A 90 -1.61 -30.74 -18.07
C ALA A 90 -1.17 -29.31 -18.33
N SER A 91 -0.55 -28.69 -17.35
CA SER A 91 -0.13 -27.27 -17.40
C SER A 91 0.90 -26.98 -16.34
N ASN A 92 1.83 -26.09 -16.66
CA ASN A 92 2.77 -25.49 -15.71
C ASN A 92 2.25 -24.18 -15.08
N ARG A 93 1.00 -23.80 -15.35
CA ARG A 93 0.39 -22.60 -14.77
C ARG A 93 0.17 -22.80 -13.27
N MET A 94 0.60 -21.84 -12.45
CA MET A 94 0.52 -21.91 -10.99
C MET A 94 -0.10 -20.65 -10.36
N GLN A 95 -0.51 -19.69 -11.20
CA GLN A 95 -1.14 -18.46 -10.77
C GLN A 95 -2.42 -18.21 -11.57
N GLN A 96 -3.36 -17.48 -10.97
CA GLN A 96 -4.61 -17.04 -11.61
C GLN A 96 -5.46 -18.24 -12.14
N ILE A 97 -5.52 -19.33 -11.36
CA ILE A 97 -6.37 -20.49 -11.68
C ILE A 97 -7.79 -20.20 -11.21
N GLU A 98 -8.67 -19.85 -12.14
CA GLU A 98 -10.05 -19.46 -11.83
C GLU A 98 -10.90 -20.66 -11.41
N TYR A 99 -11.71 -20.49 -10.36
CA TYR A 99 -12.72 -21.44 -9.93
C TYR A 99 -13.78 -21.64 -11.02
N GLN A 100 -14.03 -22.89 -11.41
CA GLN A 100 -14.98 -23.27 -12.46
C GLN A 100 -16.00 -24.30 -11.99
N GLY A 101 -16.20 -24.40 -10.67
CA GLY A 101 -17.12 -25.36 -10.08
C GLY A 101 -18.57 -24.86 -10.03
N LYS A 102 -19.36 -25.50 -9.17
CA LYS A 102 -20.73 -25.07 -8.88
C LYS A 102 -20.74 -23.65 -8.31
N PRO A 103 -21.81 -22.85 -8.52
CA PRO A 103 -21.92 -21.54 -7.90
C PRO A 103 -21.61 -21.60 -6.40
N LEU A 104 -20.75 -20.71 -5.93
CA LEU A 104 -20.44 -20.57 -4.52
C LEU A 104 -21.64 -19.96 -3.78
N GLU A 105 -21.88 -20.44 -2.54
CA GLU A 105 -22.93 -19.91 -1.66
C GLU A 105 -22.33 -18.87 -0.73
N SER A 106 -23.13 -17.86 -0.33
CA SER A 106 -22.77 -16.86 0.67
C SER A 106 -22.61 -17.48 2.05
N ASP A 107 -21.75 -16.90 2.89
CA ASP A 107 -21.50 -17.33 4.27
C ASP A 107 -21.17 -18.82 4.39
N ARG A 108 -20.21 -19.30 3.60
CA ARG A 108 -19.73 -20.71 3.64
C ARG A 108 -18.23 -20.78 3.80
N ARG A 109 -17.78 -21.85 4.47
CA ARG A 109 -16.37 -22.26 4.52
C ARG A 109 -16.11 -23.26 3.41
N TYR A 110 -15.08 -22.99 2.62
CA TYR A 110 -14.56 -23.87 1.60
C TYR A 110 -13.13 -24.26 1.91
N THR A 111 -12.82 -25.53 1.67
CA THR A 111 -11.44 -26.03 1.67
C THR A 111 -11.03 -26.38 0.26
N TRP A 112 -9.76 -26.22 -0.07
CA TRP A 112 -9.24 -26.65 -1.34
C TRP A 112 -7.91 -27.37 -1.18
N THR A 113 -7.77 -28.45 -1.94
CA THR A 113 -6.60 -29.31 -1.95
C THR A 113 -5.94 -29.22 -3.31
N LEU A 114 -4.65 -28.95 -3.32
CA LEU A 114 -3.80 -28.91 -4.50
C LEU A 114 -2.99 -30.19 -4.60
N PHE A 115 -3.06 -30.83 -5.77
CA PHE A 115 -2.20 -31.92 -6.21
C PHE A 115 -1.36 -31.43 -7.38
N VAL A 116 -0.09 -31.76 -7.43
CA VAL A 116 0.81 -31.39 -8.53
C VAL A 116 1.67 -32.58 -8.93
N LYS A 117 2.05 -32.61 -10.20
CA LYS A 117 3.07 -33.54 -10.73
C LYS A 117 4.29 -32.75 -11.17
N ASP A 118 5.45 -33.27 -10.83
CA ASP A 118 6.73 -32.67 -11.22
C ASP A 118 7.08 -32.97 -12.70
N GLU A 119 8.29 -32.55 -13.12
CA GLU A 119 8.80 -32.78 -14.49
C GLU A 119 8.93 -34.23 -14.88
N ASN A 120 8.97 -35.14 -13.92
CA ASN A 120 9.03 -36.61 -14.12
C ASN A 120 7.64 -37.25 -14.01
N GLY A 121 6.58 -36.47 -13.78
CA GLY A 121 5.22 -36.97 -13.56
C GLY A 121 4.98 -37.56 -12.17
N ILE A 122 5.91 -37.35 -11.22
CA ILE A 122 5.80 -37.81 -9.84
C ILE A 122 4.93 -36.85 -9.05
N GLU A 123 3.96 -37.40 -8.32
CA GLU A 123 3.01 -36.61 -7.55
C GLU A 123 3.62 -36.16 -6.21
N ALA A 124 3.53 -34.84 -5.93
CA ALA A 124 3.91 -34.29 -4.63
C ALA A 124 2.85 -34.62 -3.56
N PRO A 125 3.24 -34.70 -2.28
CA PRO A 125 2.24 -34.73 -1.21
C PRO A 125 1.25 -33.57 -1.36
N PRO A 126 -0.08 -33.85 -1.28
CA PRO A 126 -1.10 -32.82 -1.46
C PRO A 126 -1.02 -31.78 -0.35
N VAL A 127 -1.29 -30.53 -0.70
CA VAL A 127 -1.37 -29.42 0.26
C VAL A 127 -2.77 -28.82 0.27
N GLN A 128 -3.19 -28.29 1.41
CA GLN A 128 -4.55 -27.79 1.62
C GLN A 128 -4.53 -26.39 2.19
N SER A 129 -5.53 -25.58 1.78
CA SER A 129 -5.86 -24.29 2.38
C SER A 129 -7.38 -24.11 2.40
N GLU A 130 -7.85 -23.00 2.95
CA GLU A 130 -9.28 -22.71 3.11
C GLU A 130 -9.59 -21.23 2.93
N TRP A 131 -10.85 -20.92 2.72
CA TRP A 131 -11.39 -19.55 2.78
C TRP A 131 -12.85 -19.58 3.19
N THR A 132 -13.40 -18.41 3.54
CA THR A 132 -14.84 -18.26 3.71
C THR A 132 -15.38 -17.27 2.69
N THR A 133 -16.59 -17.53 2.20
CA THR A 133 -17.32 -16.57 1.37
C THR A 133 -18.01 -15.54 2.24
N GLY A 134 -18.16 -14.35 1.68
CA GLY A 134 -18.96 -13.28 2.24
C GLY A 134 -20.40 -13.28 1.75
N LEU A 135 -21.04 -12.14 1.76
CA LEU A 135 -22.37 -11.91 1.19
C LEU A 135 -22.19 -11.39 -0.24
N PHE A 136 -22.73 -12.13 -1.20
CA PHE A 136 -22.53 -11.80 -2.61
C PHE A 136 -23.48 -10.72 -3.12
N GLU A 137 -24.67 -10.59 -2.52
CA GLU A 137 -25.70 -9.67 -2.98
C GLU A 137 -26.02 -8.61 -1.92
N GLN A 138 -26.30 -7.38 -2.38
CA GLN A 138 -26.76 -6.33 -1.45
C GLN A 138 -28.10 -6.66 -0.79
N SER A 139 -28.93 -7.50 -1.43
CA SER A 139 -30.21 -7.96 -0.91
C SER A 139 -30.09 -8.97 0.23
N GLU A 140 -28.92 -9.59 0.44
CA GLU A 140 -28.66 -10.49 1.57
C GLU A 140 -28.48 -9.74 2.88
N TRP A 141 -28.23 -8.42 2.82
CA TRP A 141 -28.12 -7.56 3.97
C TRP A 141 -29.50 -7.16 4.50
N SER A 142 -29.97 -7.81 5.54
CA SER A 142 -31.21 -7.46 6.26
C SER A 142 -30.99 -6.45 7.39
N ALA A 143 -29.76 -6.31 7.87
CA ALA A 143 -29.36 -5.36 8.90
C ALA A 143 -29.58 -3.90 8.48
N LYS A 144 -29.84 -3.01 9.43
CA LYS A 144 -29.92 -1.56 9.24
C LYS A 144 -28.57 -0.90 9.60
N TRP A 145 -28.29 0.26 8.99
CA TRP A 145 -27.22 1.13 9.45
C TRP A 145 -27.64 1.80 10.77
N ILE A 146 -26.82 1.68 11.79
CA ILE A 146 -27.08 2.28 13.10
C ILE A 146 -25.85 3.06 13.60
N GLY A 147 -26.07 4.03 14.47
CA GLY A 147 -25.03 4.83 15.11
C GLY A 147 -25.55 5.56 16.33
N SER A 148 -24.75 6.49 16.85
CA SER A 148 -25.17 7.44 17.89
C SER A 148 -25.99 8.58 17.28
N ASP A 149 -26.80 9.26 18.11
CA ASP A 149 -27.46 10.53 17.77
C ASP A 149 -26.51 11.75 17.85
N GLU A 150 -25.29 11.58 18.39
CA GLU A 150 -24.26 12.63 18.44
C GLU A 150 -23.62 12.78 17.06
N VAL A 151 -23.66 14.00 16.51
CA VAL A 151 -23.07 14.31 15.20
C VAL A 151 -21.95 15.34 15.33
N PHE A 152 -20.97 15.28 14.43
CA PHE A 152 -19.86 16.21 14.42
C PHE A 152 -20.29 17.61 14.03
N ASP A 153 -19.95 18.61 14.86
CA ASP A 153 -20.15 20.03 14.56
C ASP A 153 -18.85 20.71 14.13
N TYR A 154 -18.69 20.92 12.81
CA TYR A 154 -17.51 21.58 12.26
C TYR A 154 -17.23 22.94 12.87
N LYS A 155 -18.26 23.72 13.19
CA LYS A 155 -18.10 25.07 13.78
C LYS A 155 -17.41 25.00 15.15
N VAL A 156 -17.80 24.02 15.95
CA VAL A 156 -17.20 23.79 17.27
C VAL A 156 -15.78 23.24 17.13
N GLY A 157 -15.59 22.18 16.33
CA GLY A 157 -14.29 21.55 16.11
C GLY A 157 -13.28 22.50 15.49
N MET A 158 -13.70 23.32 14.52
CA MET A 158 -12.81 24.27 13.85
C MET A 158 -12.39 25.46 14.74
N LYS A 159 -13.31 26.02 15.53
CA LYS A 159 -13.06 27.23 16.32
C LYS A 159 -12.37 26.96 17.66
N LYS A 160 -12.73 25.88 18.33
CA LYS A 160 -12.23 25.55 19.67
C LYS A 160 -11.04 24.60 19.66
N GLY A 161 -10.82 23.86 18.57
CA GLY A 161 -9.76 22.85 18.48
C GLY A 161 -9.95 21.65 19.45
N ASP A 162 -11.10 21.53 20.08
CA ASP A 162 -11.46 20.46 20.98
C ASP A 162 -12.39 19.43 20.30
N CYS A 163 -12.56 18.28 20.93
CA CYS A 163 -13.43 17.24 20.45
C CYS A 163 -14.90 17.59 20.68
N ASN A 164 -15.74 17.29 19.73
CA ASN A 164 -17.18 17.45 19.84
C ASN A 164 -17.96 16.19 19.47
N ILE A 165 -17.29 15.05 19.30
CA ILE A 165 -17.91 13.76 19.02
C ILE A 165 -17.22 12.63 19.77
N ALA A 166 -18.01 11.74 20.39
CA ALA A 166 -17.51 10.52 21.01
C ALA A 166 -17.31 9.40 19.99
N ASP A 167 -16.43 8.48 20.30
CA ASP A 167 -16.35 7.17 19.68
C ASP A 167 -17.34 6.23 20.40
N PRO A 168 -18.55 5.97 19.85
CA PRO A 168 -19.64 5.36 20.63
C PRO A 168 -19.48 3.84 20.71
N TRP A 169 -19.97 3.28 21.80
CA TRP A 169 -20.30 1.86 21.91
C TRP A 169 -21.71 1.59 21.38
N LEU A 170 -21.87 0.52 20.60
CA LEU A 170 -23.15 -0.04 20.21
C LEU A 170 -23.22 -1.46 20.71
N ARG A 171 -24.32 -1.80 21.39
CA ARG A 171 -24.42 -3.05 22.14
C ARG A 171 -25.76 -3.74 21.91
N LYS A 172 -25.72 -5.09 21.83
CA LYS A 172 -26.89 -5.95 21.79
C LYS A 172 -26.70 -7.16 22.69
N THR A 173 -27.69 -7.47 23.51
CA THR A 173 -27.77 -8.72 24.27
C THR A 173 -28.79 -9.66 23.65
N PHE A 174 -28.52 -10.96 23.70
CA PHE A 174 -29.44 -12.01 23.19
C PHE A 174 -29.19 -13.33 23.93
N LYS A 175 -30.06 -14.31 23.69
CA LYS A 175 -29.95 -15.64 24.30
C LYS A 175 -29.78 -16.72 23.26
N LEU A 176 -28.98 -17.71 23.58
CA LEU A 176 -28.82 -18.94 22.80
C LEU A 176 -29.20 -20.13 23.71
N ASN A 177 -29.94 -21.11 23.17
CA ASN A 177 -30.30 -22.30 23.93
C ASN A 177 -29.14 -23.30 24.03
N GLU A 178 -28.25 -23.27 23.05
CA GLU A 178 -27.10 -24.18 22.95
C GLU A 178 -25.87 -23.44 22.36
N LYS A 179 -24.68 -24.02 22.48
CA LYS A 179 -23.47 -23.50 21.86
C LYS A 179 -23.54 -23.67 20.35
N PRO A 180 -23.31 -22.60 19.56
CA PRO A 180 -23.32 -22.72 18.10
C PRO A 180 -22.07 -23.43 17.58
N GLY A 181 -22.22 -24.17 16.48
CA GLY A 181 -21.10 -24.75 15.73
C GLY A 181 -20.55 -23.83 14.65
N ARG A 182 -21.33 -22.82 14.19
CA ARG A 182 -20.90 -21.79 13.24
C ARG A 182 -21.62 -20.47 13.50
N ALA A 183 -20.88 -19.40 13.49
CA ALA A 183 -21.40 -18.03 13.51
C ALA A 183 -20.36 -17.06 12.94
N VAL A 184 -20.64 -16.47 11.80
CA VAL A 184 -19.79 -15.43 11.19
C VAL A 184 -20.55 -14.11 11.23
N LEU A 185 -19.97 -13.10 11.89
CA LEU A 185 -20.51 -11.75 11.95
C LEU A 185 -19.83 -10.89 10.88
N PHE A 186 -20.63 -10.42 9.92
CA PHE A 186 -20.20 -9.45 8.90
C PHE A 186 -20.43 -8.04 9.45
N VAL A 187 -19.37 -7.24 9.54
CA VAL A 187 -19.42 -5.89 10.11
C VAL A 187 -18.92 -4.88 9.08
N ALA A 188 -19.80 -4.07 8.54
CA ALA A 188 -19.48 -2.93 7.68
C ALA A 188 -19.59 -1.63 8.49
N SER A 189 -18.60 -0.74 8.39
CA SER A 189 -18.64 0.55 9.08
C SER A 189 -18.21 1.72 8.19
N VAL A 190 -18.76 2.90 8.50
CA VAL A 190 -18.25 4.19 8.08
C VAL A 190 -17.51 4.77 9.29
N GLY A 191 -16.20 4.92 9.17
CA GLY A 191 -15.29 5.04 10.29
C GLY A 191 -14.68 3.68 10.67
N TYR A 192 -13.88 3.63 11.72
CA TYR A 192 -13.26 2.41 12.22
C TYR A 192 -14.15 1.68 13.22
N HIS A 193 -13.91 0.38 13.43
CA HIS A 193 -14.57 -0.36 14.48
C HIS A 193 -13.66 -1.39 15.16
N GLU A 194 -13.98 -1.70 16.40
CA GLU A 194 -13.51 -2.86 17.14
C GLU A 194 -14.73 -3.71 17.58
N LEU A 195 -14.59 -5.04 17.56
CA LEU A 195 -15.64 -5.99 17.90
C LEU A 195 -15.32 -6.71 19.21
N TYR A 196 -16.32 -6.78 20.10
CA TYR A 196 -16.26 -7.50 21.37
C TYR A 196 -17.45 -8.47 21.48
N VAL A 197 -17.17 -9.69 21.95
CA VAL A 197 -18.19 -10.70 22.25
C VAL A 197 -17.96 -11.22 23.66
N ASN A 198 -18.98 -11.11 24.52
CA ASN A 198 -18.94 -11.58 25.91
C ASN A 198 -17.72 -11.09 26.73
N GLY A 199 -17.35 -9.82 26.56
CA GLY A 199 -16.19 -9.21 27.24
C GLY A 199 -14.85 -9.42 26.52
N LYS A 200 -14.78 -10.26 25.48
CA LYS A 200 -13.54 -10.54 24.74
C LYS A 200 -13.48 -9.76 23.43
N GLN A 201 -12.40 -9.05 23.20
CA GLN A 201 -12.12 -8.45 21.90
C GLN A 201 -11.85 -9.54 20.86
N ILE A 202 -12.57 -9.47 19.74
CA ILE A 202 -12.34 -10.33 18.58
C ILE A 202 -11.35 -9.61 17.67
N ASP A 203 -10.32 -10.32 17.24
CA ASP A 203 -9.30 -9.76 16.34
C ASP A 203 -8.52 -8.59 16.96
N SER A 204 -7.91 -8.82 18.13
CA SER A 204 -7.10 -7.80 18.83
C SER A 204 -5.74 -7.48 18.14
N HIS A 205 -5.39 -8.23 17.11
CA HIS A 205 -4.11 -8.03 16.38
C HIS A 205 -4.20 -6.96 15.29
N HIS A 206 -5.41 -6.68 14.81
CA HIS A 206 -5.64 -5.69 13.77
C HIS A 206 -6.22 -4.41 14.35
N VAL A 207 -5.84 -3.28 13.75
CA VAL A 207 -6.21 -1.94 14.23
C VAL A 207 -6.66 -1.07 13.06
N LEU A 208 -7.35 0.04 13.34
CA LEU A 208 -7.79 1.01 12.33
C LEU A 208 -8.47 0.33 11.13
N SER A 209 -9.44 -0.52 11.40
CA SER A 209 -10.20 -1.29 10.40
C SER A 209 -11.65 -0.82 10.33
N PRO A 210 -12.30 -0.89 9.17
CA PRO A 210 -11.83 -1.39 7.88
C PRO A 210 -10.90 -0.43 7.15
N ALA A 211 -10.33 -0.90 6.02
CA ALA A 211 -9.53 -0.07 5.12
C ALA A 211 -10.34 1.13 4.60
N ALA A 212 -9.66 2.27 4.40
CA ALA A 212 -10.29 3.48 3.88
C ALA A 212 -10.88 3.26 2.47
N THR A 213 -12.02 3.89 2.21
CA THR A 213 -12.71 3.86 0.92
C THR A 213 -13.54 5.14 0.74
N ASP A 214 -14.06 5.40 -0.45
CA ASP A 214 -15.00 6.50 -0.69
C ASP A 214 -16.34 6.20 -0.01
N HIS A 215 -16.54 6.77 1.18
CA HIS A 215 -17.75 6.57 1.98
C HIS A 215 -19.01 7.23 1.41
N THR A 216 -18.93 7.97 0.31
CA THR A 216 -20.11 8.42 -0.42
C THR A 216 -20.70 7.33 -1.33
N ARG A 217 -19.94 6.26 -1.60
CA ARG A 217 -20.27 5.19 -2.52
C ARG A 217 -20.22 3.80 -1.90
N ARG A 218 -19.20 3.56 -1.06
CA ARG A 218 -18.83 2.22 -0.59
C ARG A 218 -18.56 2.19 0.90
N ALA A 219 -18.95 1.09 1.55
CA ALA A 219 -18.43 0.69 2.84
C ALA A 219 -17.89 -0.73 2.74
N ARG A 220 -16.76 -1.00 3.40
CA ARG A 220 -16.17 -2.34 3.44
C ARG A 220 -16.59 -3.07 4.69
N TYR A 221 -16.91 -4.36 4.54
CA TYR A 221 -17.14 -5.22 5.70
C TYR A 221 -15.94 -6.13 5.96
N ILE A 222 -15.82 -6.51 7.23
CA ILE A 222 -14.92 -7.56 7.71
C ILE A 222 -15.78 -8.69 8.25
N ALA A 223 -15.43 -9.93 7.94
CA ALA A 223 -16.06 -11.12 8.50
C ALA A 223 -15.27 -11.56 9.75
N TYR A 224 -16.00 -11.91 10.81
CA TYR A 224 -15.45 -12.37 12.09
C TYR A 224 -16.09 -13.69 12.48
N ASP A 225 -15.30 -14.75 12.65
CA ASP A 225 -15.79 -15.98 13.27
C ASP A 225 -15.96 -15.76 14.77
N ILE A 226 -17.21 -15.72 15.23
CA ILE A 226 -17.57 -15.49 16.63
C ILE A 226 -18.08 -16.75 17.35
N ALA A 227 -18.20 -17.89 16.66
CA ALA A 227 -18.77 -19.12 17.22
C ALA A 227 -18.06 -19.55 18.51
N GLY A 228 -16.72 -19.45 18.54
CA GLY A 228 -15.90 -19.80 19.70
C GLY A 228 -16.11 -18.91 20.91
N ALA A 229 -16.59 -17.67 20.70
CA ALA A 229 -16.83 -16.68 21.78
C ALA A 229 -18.27 -16.69 22.31
N LEU A 230 -19.20 -17.37 21.63
CA LEU A 230 -20.60 -17.52 22.04
C LEU A 230 -20.79 -18.70 23.00
N GLN A 231 -21.81 -18.57 23.88
CA GLN A 231 -22.12 -19.56 24.91
C GLN A 231 -23.62 -19.81 25.01
N PRO A 232 -24.06 -20.96 25.57
CA PRO A 232 -25.45 -21.13 25.98
C PRO A 232 -25.85 -20.09 27.01
N GLY A 233 -27.11 -19.62 26.97
CA GLY A 233 -27.63 -18.58 27.82
C GLY A 233 -27.46 -17.17 27.25
N LYS A 234 -27.23 -16.18 28.11
CA LYS A 234 -27.11 -14.77 27.73
C LYS A 234 -25.76 -14.53 27.04
N ASN A 235 -25.78 -13.78 25.95
CA ASN A 235 -24.61 -13.30 25.21
C ASN A 235 -24.72 -11.80 24.99
N ALA A 236 -23.59 -11.14 24.79
CA ALA A 236 -23.49 -9.72 24.45
C ALA A 236 -22.52 -9.51 23.30
N ILE A 237 -22.92 -8.72 22.31
CA ILE A 237 -22.03 -8.18 21.29
C ILE A 237 -21.93 -6.68 21.50
N THR A 238 -20.70 -6.16 21.48
CA THR A 238 -20.44 -4.72 21.54
C THR A 238 -19.53 -4.34 20.38
N ILE A 239 -19.94 -3.35 19.60
CA ILE A 239 -19.14 -2.75 18.54
C ILE A 239 -18.73 -1.36 19.01
N TRP A 240 -17.44 -1.10 19.09
CA TRP A 240 -16.89 0.21 19.41
C TRP A 240 -16.51 0.91 18.11
N LEU A 241 -17.14 2.06 17.83
CA LEU A 241 -16.91 2.82 16.61
C LEU A 241 -15.93 3.96 16.85
N GLY A 242 -15.07 4.23 15.86
CA GLY A 242 -14.19 5.39 15.80
C GLY A 242 -14.64 6.38 14.73
N ALA A 243 -14.69 7.68 15.06
CA ALA A 243 -15.17 8.72 14.15
C ALA A 243 -14.37 8.81 12.85
N SER A 244 -13.07 9.05 12.92
CA SER A 244 -12.11 9.05 11.81
C SER A 244 -12.68 9.53 10.45
N TRP A 245 -12.62 8.70 9.41
CA TRP A 245 -13.10 9.00 8.05
C TRP A 245 -14.59 9.32 7.95
N SER A 246 -15.42 8.95 8.95
CA SER A 246 -16.86 9.26 8.94
C SER A 246 -17.17 10.76 8.98
N ILE A 247 -16.20 11.57 9.41
CA ILE A 247 -16.31 13.03 9.49
C ILE A 247 -15.40 13.75 8.49
N PHE A 248 -14.74 13.02 7.56
CA PHE A 248 -13.94 13.67 6.52
C PHE A 248 -14.85 14.57 5.66
N PRO A 249 -14.53 15.85 5.47
CA PRO A 249 -15.42 16.80 4.83
C PRO A 249 -15.87 16.41 3.42
N GLY A 250 -14.99 15.77 2.67
CA GLY A 250 -15.29 15.27 1.34
C GLY A 250 -16.38 14.19 1.30
N TYR A 251 -16.65 13.50 2.41
CA TYR A 251 -17.67 12.44 2.50
C TYR A 251 -19.00 12.94 3.06
N ILE A 252 -19.11 14.22 3.40
CA ILE A 252 -20.36 14.80 3.92
C ILE A 252 -21.29 15.04 2.76
N THR A 253 -22.36 14.26 2.71
CA THR A 253 -23.45 14.38 1.75
C THR A 253 -24.77 14.37 2.48
N GLU A 254 -25.86 14.69 1.78
CA GLU A 254 -27.23 14.61 2.34
C GLU A 254 -27.58 13.20 2.85
N ASN A 255 -26.89 12.17 2.35
CA ASN A 255 -27.19 10.77 2.65
C ASN A 255 -26.23 10.15 3.67
N LEU A 256 -25.14 10.81 4.04
CA LEU A 256 -24.15 10.29 4.99
C LEU A 256 -24.14 11.15 6.27
N PRO A 257 -24.44 10.58 7.44
CA PRO A 257 -24.40 11.32 8.70
C PRO A 257 -22.96 11.68 9.07
N ARG A 258 -22.78 12.80 9.76
CA ARG A 258 -21.49 13.24 10.33
C ARG A 258 -21.18 12.50 11.66
N THR A 259 -21.29 11.21 11.65
CA THR A 259 -21.07 10.32 12.80
C THR A 259 -20.68 8.94 12.31
N PRO A 260 -19.90 8.18 13.07
CA PRO A 260 -19.60 6.81 12.69
C PRO A 260 -20.86 5.95 12.76
N ILE A 261 -21.03 5.11 11.75
CA ILE A 261 -22.17 4.19 11.65
C ILE A 261 -21.71 2.78 11.31
N VAL A 262 -22.51 1.79 11.67
CA VAL A 262 -22.25 0.37 11.42
C VAL A 262 -23.49 -0.35 10.92
N ARG A 263 -23.26 -1.34 10.05
CA ARG A 263 -24.24 -2.31 9.60
C ARG A 263 -23.65 -3.69 9.82
N ALA A 264 -24.26 -4.50 10.68
CA ALA A 264 -23.71 -5.81 11.03
C ALA A 264 -24.79 -6.87 11.09
N GLN A 265 -24.46 -8.08 10.60
CA GLN A 265 -25.35 -9.24 10.72
C GLN A 265 -24.59 -10.54 10.81
N ALA A 266 -25.18 -11.53 11.47
CA ALA A 266 -24.72 -12.92 11.51
C ALA A 266 -25.90 -13.87 11.49
N ASP A 267 -25.77 -14.97 10.77
CA ASP A 267 -26.57 -16.16 10.94
C ASP A 267 -25.82 -17.12 11.86
N ILE A 268 -26.47 -17.51 12.97
CA ILE A 268 -25.92 -18.38 14.00
C ILE A 268 -26.49 -19.79 13.80
N TYR A 269 -25.65 -20.78 13.59
CA TYR A 269 -26.04 -22.14 13.24
C TYR A 269 -25.63 -23.13 14.34
N LYS A 270 -26.45 -24.19 14.54
CA LYS A 270 -26.12 -25.28 15.45
C LYS A 270 -24.91 -26.08 15.00
N ASN A 271 -24.88 -26.46 13.72
CA ASN A 271 -23.79 -27.21 13.13
C ASN A 271 -23.17 -26.43 11.94
N PRO A 272 -21.91 -26.68 11.60
CA PRO A 272 -21.26 -25.99 10.48
C PRO A 272 -21.96 -26.17 9.12
N GLY A 273 -22.63 -27.32 8.89
CA GLY A 273 -23.30 -27.64 7.64
C GLY A 273 -24.77 -27.19 7.56
N ASP A 274 -25.33 -26.65 8.63
CA ASP A 274 -26.76 -26.26 8.65
C ASP A 274 -27.05 -25.12 7.69
N THR A 275 -28.24 -25.14 7.06
CA THR A 275 -28.73 -24.08 6.16
C THR A 275 -29.76 -23.17 6.83
N SER A 276 -30.40 -23.65 7.92
CA SER A 276 -31.36 -22.86 8.71
C SER A 276 -30.72 -22.38 10.01
N PRO A 277 -30.57 -21.05 10.22
CA PRO A 277 -29.95 -20.55 11.43
C PRO A 277 -30.83 -20.73 12.65
N LEU A 278 -30.23 -20.97 13.83
CA LEU A 278 -30.86 -20.89 15.14
C LEU A 278 -31.37 -19.48 15.44
N LEU A 279 -30.57 -18.51 15.01
CA LEU A 279 -30.83 -17.08 15.25
C LEU A 279 -30.17 -16.26 14.15
N ARG A 280 -30.91 -15.29 13.60
CA ARG A 280 -30.34 -14.20 12.83
C ARG A 280 -30.14 -12.99 13.74
N LEU A 281 -28.92 -12.60 13.94
CA LEU A 281 -28.54 -11.39 14.63
C LEU A 281 -28.26 -10.27 13.60
N GLN A 282 -28.85 -9.09 13.79
CA GLN A 282 -28.69 -7.96 12.89
C GLN A 282 -28.74 -6.64 13.64
N THR A 283 -28.11 -5.61 13.07
CA THR A 283 -28.25 -4.24 13.60
C THR A 283 -29.61 -3.66 13.26
N ASP A 284 -30.26 -3.09 14.27
CA ASP A 284 -31.58 -2.47 14.23
C ASP A 284 -31.70 -1.41 15.34
N GLU A 285 -32.89 -0.77 15.44
CA GLU A 285 -33.24 0.23 16.45
C GLU A 285 -33.29 -0.32 17.89
N ALA A 286 -33.27 -1.63 18.10
CA ALA A 286 -33.23 -2.25 19.42
C ALA A 286 -31.82 -2.40 19.99
N TRP A 287 -30.78 -2.05 19.21
CA TRP A 287 -29.44 -1.92 19.75
C TRP A 287 -29.37 -0.71 20.68
N LYS A 288 -28.49 -0.80 21.67
CA LYS A 288 -28.21 0.27 22.62
C LYS A 288 -26.93 1.00 22.25
N THR A 289 -26.86 2.30 22.53
CA THR A 289 -25.65 3.12 22.31
C THR A 289 -25.34 4.00 23.51
N ARG A 290 -24.05 4.22 23.74
CA ARG A 290 -23.53 5.14 24.76
C ARG A 290 -22.18 5.71 24.30
N PRO A 291 -21.89 7.01 24.52
CA PRO A 291 -20.57 7.57 24.32
C PRO A 291 -19.51 6.85 25.18
N SER A 292 -18.41 6.41 24.56
CA SER A 292 -17.29 5.83 25.31
C SER A 292 -16.45 6.92 26.02
N PRO A 293 -15.48 6.54 26.88
CA PRO A 293 -14.47 7.47 27.41
C PRO A 293 -13.56 8.06 26.34
N ASN A 294 -13.43 7.43 25.16
CA ASN A 294 -12.61 7.90 24.05
C ASN A 294 -13.40 8.85 23.14
N ARG A 295 -12.77 9.94 22.75
CA ARG A 295 -13.37 10.94 21.85
C ARG A 295 -12.34 11.42 20.84
N LEU A 296 -12.81 11.80 19.65
CA LEU A 296 -11.98 12.52 18.69
C LEU A 296 -11.55 13.88 19.27
N LEU A 297 -10.28 14.23 19.15
CA LEU A 297 -9.73 15.53 19.53
C LEU A 297 -9.37 16.32 18.26
N GLY A 298 -10.09 17.40 17.98
CA GLY A 298 -9.92 18.19 16.77
C GLY A 298 -10.86 17.78 15.65
N THR A 299 -10.33 17.63 14.44
CA THR A 299 -11.07 17.29 13.23
C THR A 299 -10.42 16.08 12.51
N TRP A 300 -10.91 15.72 11.34
CA TRP A 300 -10.28 14.78 10.43
C TRP A 300 -10.27 15.40 9.04
N ASP A 301 -9.28 16.30 8.80
CA ASP A 301 -9.21 17.10 7.59
C ASP A 301 -7.79 17.52 7.28
N PHE A 302 -7.55 18.02 6.09
CA PHE A 302 -6.28 18.58 5.62
C PHE A 302 -5.66 19.56 6.63
N GLY A 303 -4.43 19.28 7.05
CA GLY A 303 -3.69 20.09 8.03
C GLY A 303 -4.16 19.95 9.48
N ASN A 304 -5.16 19.09 9.75
CA ASN A 304 -5.65 18.83 11.10
C ASN A 304 -6.34 17.45 11.17
N MET A 305 -5.55 16.38 11.17
CA MET A 305 -6.05 15.02 11.34
C MET A 305 -6.37 14.68 12.80
N GLY A 306 -6.38 15.70 13.65
CA GLY A 306 -6.77 15.57 15.06
C GLY A 306 -5.91 14.60 15.86
N GLY A 307 -6.56 13.97 16.81
CA GLY A 307 -6.03 12.96 17.71
C GLY A 307 -7.15 12.38 18.54
N GLU A 308 -6.83 11.91 19.74
CA GLU A 308 -7.78 11.31 20.65
C GLU A 308 -7.63 11.91 22.05
N ILE A 309 -8.74 12.02 22.77
CA ILE A 309 -8.73 12.26 24.21
C ILE A 309 -9.45 11.12 24.91
N PHE A 310 -8.77 10.54 25.90
CA PHE A 310 -9.36 9.54 26.76
C PHE A 310 -9.67 10.13 28.13
N ASP A 311 -10.91 9.97 28.57
CA ASP A 311 -11.38 10.42 29.87
C ASP A 311 -11.18 9.32 30.93
N GLY A 312 -10.05 9.35 31.62
CA GLY A 312 -9.70 8.38 32.66
C GLY A 312 -10.58 8.48 33.91
N THR A 313 -11.41 9.55 34.07
CA THR A 313 -12.39 9.60 35.16
C THR A 313 -13.50 8.57 34.94
N ARG A 314 -13.63 8.04 33.74
CA ARG A 314 -14.56 7.00 33.31
C ARG A 314 -13.87 5.66 33.01
N GLU A 315 -12.60 5.49 33.39
CA GLU A 315 -11.78 4.30 33.06
C GLU A 315 -12.42 2.99 33.53
N GLN A 316 -13.12 3.01 34.69
CA GLN A 316 -13.86 1.85 35.21
C GLN A 316 -14.91 1.30 34.24
N GLU A 317 -15.44 2.13 33.33
CA GLU A 317 -16.40 1.66 32.31
C GLU A 317 -15.76 0.71 31.30
N MET A 318 -14.42 0.75 31.19
CA MET A 318 -13.67 -0.14 30.29
C MET A 318 -13.62 -1.60 30.79
N ASP A 319 -13.85 -1.83 32.08
CA ASP A 319 -13.77 -3.17 32.66
C ASP A 319 -14.97 -4.04 32.25
N ASP A 320 -16.12 -3.42 31.99
CA ASP A 320 -17.37 -4.18 31.80
C ASP A 320 -18.21 -3.78 30.57
N PHE A 321 -17.87 -2.70 29.80
CA PHE A 321 -18.70 -2.18 28.71
C PHE A 321 -19.16 -3.24 27.71
N SER A 322 -18.43 -4.33 27.57
CA SER A 322 -18.72 -5.47 26.67
C SER A 322 -19.10 -6.75 27.42
N SER A 323 -19.17 -6.71 28.77
CA SER A 323 -19.51 -7.86 29.59
C SER A 323 -20.97 -8.28 29.45
N VAL A 324 -21.25 -9.57 29.54
CA VAL A 324 -22.61 -10.14 29.56
C VAL A 324 -23.44 -9.65 30.77
N SER A 325 -22.76 -9.34 31.86
CA SER A 325 -23.40 -8.91 33.13
C SER A 325 -23.79 -7.44 33.15
N LEU A 326 -23.26 -6.61 32.22
CA LEU A 326 -23.53 -5.19 32.19
C LEU A 326 -25.03 -4.93 32.08
N ASP A 327 -25.56 -4.04 32.96
CA ASP A 327 -26.88 -3.46 32.83
C ASP A 327 -26.86 -2.27 31.86
N ASP A 328 -27.43 -2.45 30.69
CA ASP A 328 -27.50 -1.44 29.62
C ASP A 328 -28.87 -0.75 29.52
N THR A 329 -29.72 -0.87 30.55
CA THR A 329 -31.05 -0.27 30.56
C THR A 329 -31.03 1.24 30.41
N ASN A 330 -29.99 1.90 30.96
CA ASN A 330 -29.81 3.35 30.88
C ASN A 330 -29.15 3.82 29.59
N TRP A 331 -28.77 2.92 28.70
CA TRP A 331 -28.24 3.29 27.40
C TRP A 331 -29.38 3.70 26.47
N LYS A 332 -29.12 4.70 25.61
CA LYS A 332 -30.08 5.10 24.55
C LYS A 332 -30.23 3.98 23.52
N ASN A 333 -31.32 3.96 22.81
CA ASN A 333 -31.47 3.16 21.61
C ASN A 333 -30.58 3.77 20.50
N ALA A 334 -30.01 2.92 19.66
CA ALA A 334 -29.27 3.35 18.50
C ALA A 334 -30.16 4.08 17.49
N THR A 335 -29.60 5.09 16.84
CA THR A 335 -30.28 5.82 15.76
C THR A 335 -30.07 5.06 14.45
N VAL A 336 -31.17 4.87 13.71
CA VAL A 336 -31.12 4.26 12.37
C VAL A 336 -30.83 5.34 11.32
N TYR A 337 -29.89 5.03 10.44
CA TYR A 337 -29.51 5.84 9.28
C TYR A 337 -29.81 5.09 7.99
N ASN A 338 -29.87 5.78 6.87
CA ASN A 338 -30.18 5.14 5.59
C ASN A 338 -29.26 5.62 4.45
N PRO A 339 -27.93 5.50 4.59
CA PRO A 339 -27.01 5.85 3.53
C PRO A 339 -27.16 4.89 2.35
N LYS A 340 -26.99 5.41 1.13
CA LYS A 340 -27.01 4.61 -0.10
C LYS A 340 -25.59 4.13 -0.44
N LEU A 341 -25.12 3.16 0.31
CA LEU A 341 -23.75 2.62 0.17
C LEU A 341 -23.78 1.20 -0.39
N GLN A 342 -22.88 0.92 -1.34
CA GLN A 342 -22.53 -0.45 -1.69
C GLN A 342 -21.69 -1.05 -0.57
N VAL A 343 -22.08 -2.21 -0.06
CA VAL A 343 -21.31 -2.94 0.96
C VAL A 343 -20.53 -4.06 0.29
N THR A 344 -19.19 -4.05 0.42
CA THR A 344 -18.30 -5.05 -0.20
C THR A 344 -17.27 -5.57 0.80
N ALA A 345 -16.70 -6.73 0.55
CA ALA A 345 -15.63 -7.27 1.39
C ALA A 345 -14.37 -6.41 1.40
N GLN A 346 -13.66 -6.41 2.51
CA GLN A 346 -12.28 -5.94 2.51
C GLN A 346 -11.38 -6.98 1.86
N ARG A 347 -10.93 -6.71 0.63
CA ARG A 347 -10.06 -7.61 -0.17
C ARG A 347 -8.59 -7.17 -0.13
N VAL A 348 -8.16 -6.63 1.00
CA VAL A 348 -6.77 -6.20 1.28
C VAL A 348 -6.44 -6.58 2.71
N GLU A 349 -5.18 -6.76 2.99
CA GLU A 349 -4.68 -7.03 4.33
C GLU A 349 -5.14 -5.93 5.30
N LYS A 350 -5.37 -6.31 6.56
CA LYS A 350 -5.76 -5.37 7.61
C LYS A 350 -4.53 -4.61 8.13
N ASN A 351 -4.75 -3.47 8.77
CA ASN A 351 -3.66 -2.76 9.46
C ASN A 351 -3.27 -3.48 10.75
N ARG A 352 -1.98 -3.49 11.08
CA ARG A 352 -1.42 -4.03 12.32
C ARG A 352 -0.43 -3.08 12.96
N LEU A 353 -0.10 -3.39 14.22
CA LEU A 353 1.04 -2.80 14.91
C LEU A 353 2.30 -3.60 14.55
N PHE A 354 3.34 -2.89 14.13
CA PHE A 354 4.66 -3.43 13.82
C PHE A 354 5.73 -2.74 14.65
N ASP A 355 6.93 -3.25 14.65
CA ASP A 355 8.17 -2.64 15.12
C ASP A 355 7.98 -1.75 16.36
N GLU A 356 8.09 -2.37 17.55
CA GLU A 356 8.08 -1.62 18.81
C GLU A 356 9.22 -0.60 18.84
N ILE A 357 8.88 0.67 19.05
CA ILE A 357 9.80 1.80 19.10
C ILE A 357 9.93 2.25 20.54
N ARG A 358 11.17 2.23 21.06
CA ARG A 358 11.51 2.70 22.41
C ARG A 358 12.10 4.10 22.34
N PRO A 359 11.72 4.99 23.28
CA PRO A 359 12.35 6.31 23.35
C PRO A 359 13.82 6.18 23.73
N VAL A 360 14.64 7.07 23.18
CA VAL A 360 16.09 7.11 23.43
C VAL A 360 16.47 8.18 24.46
N ALA A 361 15.62 9.20 24.67
CA ALA A 361 15.88 10.25 25.64
C ALA A 361 14.60 10.97 26.08
N ILE A 362 14.62 11.52 27.30
CA ILE A 362 13.59 12.44 27.83
C ILE A 362 14.28 13.65 28.43
N GLY A 363 14.04 14.83 27.84
CA GLY A 363 14.53 16.11 28.30
C GLY A 363 13.47 16.90 29.08
N ASP A 364 13.89 17.60 30.13
CA ASP A 364 13.07 18.55 30.88
C ASP A 364 13.02 19.90 30.15
N ARG A 365 11.83 20.45 29.96
CA ARG A 365 11.59 21.79 29.38
C ARG A 365 11.04 22.77 30.43
N GLY A 366 10.94 22.33 31.69
CA GLY A 366 10.41 23.10 32.81
C GLY A 366 8.88 23.10 32.89
N LYS A 367 8.34 23.46 34.05
CA LYS A 367 6.89 23.62 34.30
C LYS A 367 6.03 22.40 33.95
N GLY A 368 6.55 21.19 34.18
CA GLY A 368 5.81 19.94 33.85
C GLY A 368 5.72 19.65 32.34
N VAL A 369 6.68 20.15 31.57
CA VAL A 369 6.80 19.86 30.13
C VAL A 369 8.01 18.97 29.88
N TRP A 370 7.77 17.81 29.30
CA TRP A 370 8.79 16.80 28.97
C TRP A 370 8.91 16.63 27.48
N ARG A 371 10.13 16.53 26.96
CA ARG A 371 10.38 16.29 25.55
C ARG A 371 11.01 14.91 25.36
N VAL A 372 10.28 14.02 24.74
CA VAL A 372 10.67 12.64 24.43
C VAL A 372 11.25 12.58 23.03
N ASP A 373 12.41 11.96 22.86
CA ASP A 373 12.98 11.56 21.57
C ASP A 373 12.73 10.07 21.37
N MET A 374 11.93 9.71 20.38
CA MET A 374 11.67 8.31 20.00
C MET A 374 12.78 7.69 19.13
N GLY A 375 13.84 8.45 18.81
CA GLY A 375 14.99 8.00 18.01
C GLY A 375 14.71 7.92 16.51
N VAL A 376 13.46 7.75 16.09
CA VAL A 376 13.05 7.61 14.69
C VAL A 376 11.73 8.32 14.45
N ASN A 377 11.58 8.94 13.27
CA ASN A 377 10.29 9.44 12.81
C ASN A 377 9.42 8.26 12.38
N PHE A 378 8.17 8.21 12.84
CA PHE A 378 7.23 7.13 12.55
C PHE A 378 5.79 7.60 12.56
N ALA A 379 4.93 6.83 11.93
CA ALA A 379 3.48 6.95 11.99
C ALA A 379 2.91 5.74 12.74
N GLY A 380 2.11 6.00 13.79
CA GLY A 380 1.59 4.87 14.52
C GLY A 380 0.99 5.17 15.87
N TRP A 381 0.92 4.16 16.69
CA TRP A 381 0.37 4.24 18.03
C TRP A 381 1.44 4.52 19.07
N THR A 382 1.03 5.25 20.08
CA THR A 382 1.85 5.54 21.27
C THR A 382 1.10 5.09 22.51
N GLU A 383 1.81 4.44 23.42
CA GLU A 383 1.34 4.10 24.76
C GLU A 383 2.20 4.84 25.78
N ILE A 384 1.56 5.50 26.74
CA ILE A 384 2.22 6.27 27.79
C ILE A 384 1.54 6.00 29.12
N LYS A 385 2.29 5.45 30.08
CA LYS A 385 1.85 5.34 31.45
C LYS A 385 1.93 6.69 32.15
N ILE A 386 0.91 7.03 32.89
CA ILE A 386 0.69 8.35 33.46
C ILE A 386 0.46 8.21 34.96
N ALA A 387 1.07 9.12 35.74
CA ALA A 387 0.76 9.28 37.15
C ALA A 387 0.70 10.78 37.47
N GLY A 388 -0.35 11.21 38.18
CA GLY A 388 -0.56 12.63 38.53
C GLY A 388 -1.82 12.84 39.38
N THR A 389 -2.30 14.08 39.42
CA THR A 389 -3.48 14.44 40.21
C THR A 389 -4.76 14.06 39.45
N PRO A 390 -5.76 13.41 40.07
CA PRO A 390 -7.06 13.16 39.46
C PRO A 390 -7.69 14.44 38.87
N GLY A 391 -8.18 14.36 37.63
CA GLY A 391 -8.73 15.49 36.88
C GLY A 391 -7.70 16.30 36.08
N ASP A 392 -6.38 16.15 36.33
CA ASP A 392 -5.37 16.81 35.51
C ASP A 392 -5.46 16.32 34.07
N ARG A 393 -5.37 17.25 33.10
CA ARG A 393 -5.30 16.95 31.67
C ARG A 393 -3.84 16.91 31.24
N ILE A 394 -3.43 15.76 30.71
CA ILE A 394 -2.11 15.55 30.14
C ILE A 394 -2.22 15.63 28.61
N GLU A 395 -1.40 16.45 27.97
CA GLU A 395 -1.38 16.58 26.51
C GLU A 395 -0.12 15.94 25.93
N PHE A 396 -0.29 15.27 24.79
CA PHE A 396 0.77 14.64 23.98
C PHE A 396 0.79 15.33 22.62
N LEU A 397 1.87 16.06 22.32
CA LEU A 397 2.03 16.84 21.10
C LEU A 397 3.13 16.18 20.25
N PHE A 398 2.81 15.79 19.04
CA PHE A 398 3.72 15.07 18.15
C PHE A 398 4.40 16.03 17.19
N SER A 399 5.69 15.83 16.96
CA SER A 399 6.47 16.64 16.05
C SER A 399 7.53 15.83 15.31
N GLU A 400 7.69 16.14 14.03
CA GLU A 400 8.80 15.66 13.21
C GLU A 400 10.10 16.45 13.45
N ARG A 401 10.00 17.63 14.05
CA ARG A 401 11.11 18.59 14.25
C ARG A 401 11.43 18.78 15.71
N GLN A 402 12.72 18.77 16.04
CA GLN A 402 13.20 18.91 17.42
C GLN A 402 12.81 20.28 18.02
N GLN A 403 12.87 21.33 17.21
CA GLN A 403 12.61 22.71 17.63
C GLN A 403 11.12 23.05 17.82
N ASN A 404 10.21 22.26 17.21
CA ASN A 404 8.78 22.49 17.28
C ASN A 404 8.15 21.60 18.34
N GLU A 405 7.26 22.13 19.16
CA GLU A 405 6.50 21.31 20.11
C GLU A 405 5.55 20.35 19.39
N MET A 406 4.95 20.82 18.31
CA MET A 406 3.94 20.09 17.53
C MET A 406 4.06 20.44 16.05
N THR A 407 3.80 19.47 15.15
CA THR A 407 3.61 19.72 13.72
C THR A 407 2.19 19.34 13.30
N PHE A 408 1.60 20.13 12.41
CA PHE A 408 0.29 19.90 11.78
C PHE A 408 -0.85 19.52 12.76
N ARG A 409 -0.85 20.12 13.95
CA ARG A 409 -1.88 19.89 14.99
C ARG A 409 -2.01 18.43 15.45
N ASN A 410 -0.98 17.61 15.27
CA ASN A 410 -0.93 16.23 15.75
C ASN A 410 -0.84 16.22 17.28
N ARG A 411 -1.91 15.85 17.96
CA ARG A 411 -1.98 15.86 19.41
C ARG A 411 -2.97 14.83 19.93
N SER A 412 -2.74 14.35 21.15
CA SER A 412 -3.69 13.54 21.90
C SER A 412 -3.70 14.01 23.35
N ALA A 413 -4.64 13.56 24.15
CA ALA A 413 -4.73 13.93 25.55
C ALA A 413 -5.30 12.79 26.42
N TYR A 414 -5.03 12.87 27.72
CA TYR A 414 -5.57 11.99 28.74
C TYR A 414 -6.00 12.79 29.95
N ILE A 415 -7.21 12.53 30.48
CA ILE A 415 -7.65 13.09 31.74
C ILE A 415 -7.39 12.03 32.82
N ILE A 416 -6.67 12.39 33.89
CA ILE A 416 -6.27 11.44 34.92
C ILE A 416 -7.51 11.05 35.76
N GLY A 417 -7.72 9.74 35.91
CA GLY A 417 -8.78 9.14 36.69
C GLY A 417 -8.57 9.23 38.22
N SER A 418 -9.56 8.76 38.98
CA SER A 418 -9.56 8.82 40.45
C SER A 418 -8.41 8.09 41.12
N SER A 419 -7.81 7.08 40.46
CA SER A 419 -6.66 6.35 40.96
C SER A 419 -5.37 7.17 40.97
N GLY A 420 -5.34 8.35 40.31
CA GLY A 420 -4.12 9.11 40.07
C GLY A 420 -3.14 8.47 39.08
N LYS A 421 -3.53 7.38 38.43
CA LYS A 421 -2.74 6.64 37.44
C LYS A 421 -3.59 6.31 36.23
N GLY A 422 -2.96 6.00 35.11
CA GLY A 422 -3.62 5.55 33.91
C GLY A 422 -2.66 5.24 32.77
N VAL A 423 -3.18 4.78 31.65
CA VAL A 423 -2.43 4.49 30.43
C VAL A 423 -3.15 5.14 29.27
N PHE A 424 -2.49 6.10 28.63
CA PHE A 424 -2.92 6.55 27.32
C PHE A 424 -2.43 5.57 26.27
N ARG A 425 -3.30 5.18 25.35
CA ARG A 425 -2.96 4.42 24.14
C ARG A 425 -3.89 4.84 23.02
N ASN A 426 -3.34 5.08 21.82
CA ASN A 426 -4.15 5.32 20.64
C ASN A 426 -5.13 4.16 20.37
N ARG A 427 -6.26 4.45 19.71
CA ARG A 427 -7.28 3.46 19.37
C ARG A 427 -7.83 3.65 17.95
N PHE A 428 -8.42 4.80 17.65
CA PHE A 428 -9.05 5.08 16.34
C PHE A 428 -8.35 6.20 15.57
N ASN A 429 -7.22 6.67 16.09
CA ASN A 429 -6.34 7.60 15.41
C ASN A 429 -4.88 7.16 15.59
N TYR A 430 -3.95 7.80 14.93
CA TYR A 430 -2.52 7.58 15.07
C TYR A 430 -1.77 8.90 15.08
N GLY A 431 -0.67 8.96 15.79
CA GLY A 431 0.26 10.09 15.77
C GLY A 431 1.34 9.90 14.72
N SER A 432 2.05 10.98 14.38
CA SER A 432 3.25 10.89 13.57
C SER A 432 4.28 11.92 14.01
N GLY A 433 5.52 11.46 14.17
CA GLY A 433 6.64 12.28 14.56
C GLY A 433 7.76 11.47 15.20
N ARG A 434 8.93 12.08 15.36
CA ARG A 434 10.04 11.56 16.15
C ARG A 434 9.95 12.06 17.61
N TRP A 435 9.38 13.25 17.79
CA TRP A 435 9.38 13.94 19.06
C TRP A 435 7.98 14.00 19.67
N ILE A 436 7.87 13.68 20.97
CA ILE A 436 6.62 13.82 21.71
C ILE A 436 6.86 14.82 22.84
N THR A 437 6.06 15.90 22.86
CA THR A 437 6.03 16.82 24.00
C THR A 437 4.87 16.44 24.91
N ILE A 438 5.18 16.09 26.16
CA ILE A 438 4.18 15.78 27.19
C ILE A 438 4.01 17.02 28.05
N LYS A 439 2.78 17.54 28.20
CA LYS A 439 2.44 18.70 29.03
C LYS A 439 1.49 18.29 30.15
N GLY A 440 1.64 18.95 31.30
CA GLY A 440 0.78 18.73 32.46
C GLY A 440 1.26 17.62 33.42
N LEU A 441 2.30 16.89 33.08
CA LEU A 441 2.83 15.83 33.92
C LEU A 441 3.88 16.39 34.89
N LYS A 442 3.57 16.40 36.20
CA LYS A 442 4.45 17.00 37.24
C LYS A 442 5.74 16.24 37.43
N ALA A 443 5.71 14.91 37.37
CA ALA A 443 6.87 14.05 37.52
C ALA A 443 7.42 13.64 36.15
N LYS A 444 8.75 13.47 36.03
CA LYS A 444 9.42 12.94 34.84
C LYS A 444 8.94 11.52 34.57
N PRO A 445 8.41 11.19 33.38
CA PRO A 445 8.11 9.81 33.05
C PRO A 445 9.40 9.00 32.89
N ALA A 446 9.37 7.72 33.20
CA ALA A 446 10.47 6.81 32.87
C ALA A 446 10.48 6.47 31.37
N LEU A 447 11.64 6.12 30.82
CA LEU A 447 11.72 5.68 29.42
C LEU A 447 10.83 4.44 29.17
N ASP A 448 10.79 3.50 30.13
CA ASP A 448 9.99 2.29 30.03
C ASP A 448 8.47 2.52 30.17
N ASP A 449 8.05 3.71 30.53
CA ASP A 449 6.64 4.10 30.59
C ASP A 449 6.11 4.53 29.22
N ILE A 450 6.98 4.63 28.20
CA ILE A 450 6.64 5.13 26.86
C ILE A 450 7.02 4.09 25.82
N ARG A 451 6.09 3.80 24.92
CA ARG A 451 6.29 2.90 23.78
C ARG A 451 5.62 3.48 22.55
N GLY A 452 6.15 3.17 21.39
CA GLY A 452 5.54 3.43 20.10
C GLY A 452 5.49 2.18 19.23
N TRP A 453 4.60 2.14 18.27
CA TRP A 453 4.53 1.10 17.25
C TRP A 453 4.21 1.74 15.90
N ASN A 454 4.92 1.31 14.84
CA ASN A 454 4.49 1.60 13.49
C ASN A 454 3.13 0.93 13.22
N VAL A 455 2.20 1.66 12.62
CA VAL A 455 0.92 1.14 12.13
C VAL A 455 0.95 1.11 10.61
N ARG A 456 0.67 -0.05 10.02
CA ARG A 456 0.59 -0.18 8.57
C ARG A 456 -0.31 -1.34 8.14
N THR A 457 -0.73 -1.33 6.88
CA THR A 457 -1.34 -2.49 6.23
C THR A 457 -0.34 -3.66 6.22
N ASP A 458 -0.80 -4.86 6.56
CA ASP A 458 0.05 -6.06 6.73
C ASP A 458 0.53 -6.65 5.40
N VAL A 459 1.06 -5.81 4.52
CA VAL A 459 1.73 -6.27 3.30
C VAL A 459 3.09 -6.84 3.64
N GLY A 460 3.32 -8.10 3.27
CA GLY A 460 4.58 -8.78 3.53
C GLY A 460 5.73 -8.17 2.73
N ARG A 461 6.91 -8.03 3.35
CA ARG A 461 8.14 -7.71 2.59
C ARG A 461 8.48 -8.83 1.62
N ALA A 462 8.73 -8.47 0.36
CA ALA A 462 9.11 -9.38 -0.71
C ALA A 462 10.63 -9.39 -0.96
N THR A 463 11.36 -8.34 -0.53
CA THR A 463 12.80 -8.20 -0.83
C THR A 463 13.64 -8.04 0.43
N ALA A 464 14.80 -8.73 0.41
CA ALA A 464 15.98 -8.39 1.18
C ALA A 464 17.08 -7.97 0.22
N PHE A 465 17.67 -6.79 0.44
CA PHE A 465 18.75 -6.22 -0.37
C PHE A 465 19.91 -5.78 0.51
N GLU A 466 21.14 -5.99 0.03
CA GLU A 466 22.35 -5.49 0.65
C GLU A 466 23.47 -5.34 -0.40
N CYS A 467 24.32 -4.34 -0.23
CA CYS A 467 25.49 -4.10 -1.08
C CYS A 467 26.71 -3.58 -0.29
N SER A 468 27.84 -3.45 -0.95
CA SER A 468 29.09 -3.00 -0.33
C SER A 468 29.12 -1.51 0.02
N ASP A 469 28.17 -0.71 -0.45
CA ASP A 469 28.12 0.74 -0.21
C ASP A 469 27.14 1.06 0.96
N PRO A 470 27.64 1.61 2.08
CA PRO A 470 26.82 1.94 3.23
C PRO A 470 25.75 3.02 2.97
N LEU A 471 26.01 3.97 2.04
CA LEU A 471 25.03 5.01 1.70
C LEU A 471 23.86 4.39 0.93
N GLN A 472 24.14 3.51 -0.03
CA GLN A 472 23.09 2.84 -0.81
C GLN A 472 22.23 1.93 0.07
N ASN A 473 22.84 1.19 1.00
CA ASN A 473 22.09 0.41 2.01
C ASN A 473 21.21 1.30 2.86
N TRP A 474 21.72 2.46 3.30
CA TRP A 474 20.93 3.42 4.09
C TRP A 474 19.76 3.99 3.27
N ILE A 475 19.97 4.35 2.00
CA ILE A 475 18.90 4.86 1.13
C ILE A 475 17.79 3.80 0.99
N HIS A 476 18.15 2.56 0.65
CA HIS A 476 17.19 1.46 0.51
C HIS A 476 16.42 1.23 1.82
N ASP A 477 17.11 1.15 2.97
CA ASP A 477 16.48 1.00 4.27
C ASP A 477 15.50 2.14 4.58
N ARG A 478 15.87 3.40 4.25
CA ARG A 478 15.01 4.57 4.48
C ARG A 478 13.83 4.63 3.51
N VAL A 479 14.02 4.24 2.27
CA VAL A 479 12.91 4.07 1.32
C VAL A 479 11.88 3.08 1.86
N CYS A 480 12.33 1.89 2.30
CA CYS A 480 11.43 0.88 2.86
C CYS A 480 10.77 1.37 4.16
N TRP A 481 11.52 1.94 5.10
CA TRP A 481 10.97 2.44 6.35
C TRP A 481 9.96 3.58 6.13
N THR A 482 10.24 4.50 5.20
CA THR A 482 9.32 5.59 4.86
C THR A 482 8.04 5.02 4.24
N PHE A 483 8.14 4.10 3.28
CA PHE A 483 6.98 3.45 2.65
C PHE A 483 6.10 2.71 3.68
N GLU A 484 6.69 2.01 4.64
CA GLU A 484 5.98 1.31 5.70
C GLU A 484 5.16 2.24 6.60
N ASN A 485 5.63 3.48 6.79
CA ASN A 485 4.91 4.51 7.56
C ASN A 485 3.83 5.23 6.75
N LEU A 486 3.73 4.96 5.45
CA LEU A 486 2.75 5.56 4.53
C LEU A 486 1.69 4.56 4.04
N SER A 487 1.91 3.25 4.21
CA SER A 487 1.01 2.19 3.74
C SER A 487 -0.08 1.91 4.78
N ILE A 488 -1.07 2.79 4.91
CA ILE A 488 -2.10 2.71 5.94
C ILE A 488 -3.50 2.71 5.31
N GLY A 489 -4.33 1.74 5.67
CA GLY A 489 -5.72 1.68 5.20
C GLY A 489 -5.89 1.23 3.76
N GLY A 490 -4.93 0.47 3.21
CA GLY A 490 -4.98 -0.07 1.86
C GLY A 490 -4.76 0.99 0.77
N MET A 491 -4.06 2.07 1.07
CA MET A 491 -3.56 3.10 0.15
C MET A 491 -2.19 3.59 0.61
N VAL A 492 -1.43 4.21 -0.28
CA VAL A 492 -0.21 4.94 0.08
C VAL A 492 -0.59 6.38 0.35
N VAL A 493 -0.50 6.82 1.60
CA VAL A 493 -0.71 8.23 1.95
C VAL A 493 0.54 9.04 1.63
N ASP A 494 0.37 10.29 1.23
CA ASP A 494 1.48 11.23 0.96
C ASP A 494 2.32 11.47 2.21
N CYS A 495 1.64 11.84 3.31
CA CYS A 495 2.21 12.09 4.62
C CYS A 495 1.21 11.76 5.74
N PRO A 496 1.66 11.18 6.87
CA PRO A 496 0.75 10.65 7.87
C PRO A 496 0.22 11.69 8.88
N GLN A 497 0.83 12.86 8.94
CA GLN A 497 0.53 13.88 9.95
C GLN A 497 -0.32 15.04 9.43
N ARG A 498 -0.35 15.32 8.12
CA ARG A 498 -0.99 16.52 7.56
C ARG A 498 -2.21 16.22 6.70
N GLU A 499 -2.09 15.31 5.72
CA GLU A 499 -3.10 15.09 4.69
C GLU A 499 -3.71 13.70 4.73
N ARG A 500 -2.90 12.66 4.84
CA ARG A 500 -3.32 11.24 4.84
C ARG A 500 -4.08 10.85 3.57
N MET A 501 -3.70 11.44 2.43
CA MET A 501 -4.40 11.26 1.17
C MET A 501 -3.57 10.43 0.19
N GLY A 502 -4.25 9.60 -0.60
CA GLY A 502 -3.62 8.73 -1.59
C GLY A 502 -3.43 9.45 -2.93
N TYR A 503 -2.39 10.26 -3.06
CA TYR A 503 -2.11 11.01 -4.28
C TYR A 503 -1.59 10.14 -5.42
N GLY A 504 -2.04 10.46 -6.65
CA GLY A 504 -1.58 9.78 -7.87
C GLY A 504 -0.12 10.08 -8.22
N GLY A 505 0.38 11.30 -7.94
CA GLY A 505 1.80 11.65 -8.10
C GLY A 505 2.69 10.81 -7.19
N ASP A 506 2.29 10.64 -5.95
CA ASP A 506 2.96 9.80 -4.95
C ASP A 506 2.90 8.31 -5.31
N ALA A 507 1.79 7.89 -5.91
CA ALA A 507 1.68 6.54 -6.47
C ALA A 507 2.71 6.28 -7.57
N HIS A 508 3.02 7.27 -8.43
CA HIS A 508 4.10 7.14 -9.42
C HIS A 508 5.47 6.98 -8.77
N ALA A 509 5.76 7.74 -7.71
CA ALA A 509 7.02 7.66 -6.98
C ALA A 509 7.19 6.33 -6.23
N THR A 510 6.10 5.66 -5.86
CA THR A 510 6.12 4.50 -4.97
C THR A 510 5.78 3.18 -5.65
N ALA A 511 5.01 3.14 -6.73
CA ALA A 511 4.40 1.91 -7.24
C ALA A 511 5.43 0.81 -7.60
N GLU A 512 6.41 1.09 -8.46
CA GLU A 512 7.42 0.09 -8.82
C GLU A 512 8.33 -0.26 -7.63
N THR A 513 8.70 0.74 -6.80
CA THR A 513 9.42 0.52 -5.55
C THR A 513 8.68 -0.45 -4.64
N ALA A 514 7.39 -0.24 -4.44
CA ALA A 514 6.59 -1.08 -3.57
C ALA A 514 6.42 -2.50 -4.13
N MET A 515 6.15 -2.66 -5.43
CA MET A 515 5.99 -3.97 -6.06
C MET A 515 7.26 -4.84 -5.97
N TYR A 516 8.45 -4.23 -6.05
CA TYR A 516 9.69 -4.97 -5.86
C TYR A 516 10.01 -5.25 -4.39
N ASN A 517 9.51 -4.45 -3.44
CA ASN A 517 9.89 -4.58 -2.04
C ASN A 517 8.82 -5.24 -1.16
N TYR A 518 7.56 -5.31 -1.64
CA TYR A 518 6.40 -5.84 -0.88
C TYR A 518 5.45 -6.61 -1.80
N ARG A 519 4.62 -7.45 -1.19
CA ARG A 519 3.52 -8.17 -1.88
C ARG A 519 2.32 -7.27 -2.05
N MET A 520 2.26 -6.53 -3.15
CA MET A 520 1.31 -5.42 -3.35
C MET A 520 0.05 -5.79 -4.13
N ALA A 521 -0.12 -7.03 -4.57
CA ALA A 521 -1.20 -7.38 -5.49
C ALA A 521 -2.60 -7.08 -4.94
N ALA A 522 -2.93 -7.53 -3.72
CA ALA A 522 -4.22 -7.23 -3.08
C ALA A 522 -4.37 -5.73 -2.79
N PHE A 523 -3.31 -5.10 -2.29
CA PHE A 523 -3.29 -3.67 -1.95
C PHE A 523 -3.58 -2.78 -3.17
N TYR A 524 -2.90 -3.00 -4.29
CA TYR A 524 -3.12 -2.19 -5.49
C TYR A 524 -4.42 -2.54 -6.22
N THR A 525 -4.89 -3.79 -6.14
CA THR A 525 -6.22 -4.16 -6.66
C THR A 525 -7.33 -3.40 -5.91
N LYS A 526 -7.23 -3.32 -4.58
CA LYS A 526 -8.14 -2.50 -3.76
C LYS A 526 -8.01 -1.01 -4.09
N TRP A 527 -6.80 -0.47 -4.20
CA TRP A 527 -6.62 0.95 -4.48
C TRP A 527 -7.09 1.34 -5.88
N LEU A 528 -6.97 0.44 -6.86
CA LEU A 528 -7.59 0.61 -8.18
C LEU A 528 -9.13 0.64 -8.14
N GLU A 529 -9.75 -0.11 -7.22
CA GLU A 529 -11.19 0.00 -6.98
C GLU A 529 -11.56 1.38 -6.44
N ASP A 530 -10.76 1.94 -5.52
CA ASP A 530 -10.96 3.30 -5.02
C ASP A 530 -10.83 4.36 -6.15
N TRP A 531 -9.88 4.20 -7.07
CA TRP A 531 -9.74 5.08 -8.24
C TRP A 531 -10.96 5.02 -9.15
N ARG A 532 -11.58 3.83 -9.33
CA ARG A 532 -12.86 3.71 -10.05
C ARG A 532 -14.00 4.40 -9.31
N ASP A 533 -14.05 4.28 -7.99
CA ASP A 533 -15.11 4.89 -7.19
C ASP A 533 -15.07 6.43 -7.25
N VAL A 534 -13.87 7.05 -7.23
CA VAL A 534 -13.73 8.51 -7.28
C VAL A 534 -13.78 9.10 -8.69
N GLN A 535 -13.74 8.30 -9.75
CA GLN A 535 -13.78 8.81 -11.13
C GLN A 535 -15.07 9.59 -11.41
N GLY A 536 -14.95 10.81 -11.93
CA GLY A 536 -16.08 11.71 -12.23
C GLY A 536 -16.66 12.41 -11.01
N THR A 537 -16.03 12.32 -9.86
CA THR A 537 -16.42 13.06 -8.64
C THR A 537 -15.84 14.48 -8.68
N GLU A 538 -16.62 15.45 -8.29
CA GLU A 538 -16.14 16.84 -8.14
C GLU A 538 -15.06 16.89 -7.05
N PRO A 539 -13.83 17.31 -7.38
CA PRO A 539 -12.76 17.39 -6.39
C PRO A 539 -13.06 18.48 -5.35
N MET A 540 -12.82 18.17 -4.09
CA MET A 540 -12.85 19.18 -3.03
C MET A 540 -11.56 20.04 -3.12
N VAL A 541 -11.73 21.36 -3.18
CA VAL A 541 -10.63 22.32 -3.19
C VAL A 541 -10.81 23.31 -2.06
N GLY A 542 -9.78 23.50 -1.26
CA GLY A 542 -9.77 24.36 -0.08
C GLY A 542 -9.48 23.56 1.19
N GLY A 543 -9.46 24.16 2.31
CA GLY A 543 -9.25 23.53 3.62
C GLY A 543 -9.96 24.33 4.70
N MET A 544 -9.81 23.95 5.96
CA MET A 544 -10.47 24.63 7.10
C MET A 544 -10.26 26.14 7.20
N ASN A 545 -9.26 26.67 6.54
CA ASN A 545 -9.00 28.12 6.47
C ASN A 545 -9.78 28.80 5.33
N ASP A 546 -10.50 28.05 4.50
CA ASP A 546 -11.36 28.60 3.45
C ASP A 546 -12.64 29.16 4.10
N PRO A 547 -12.99 30.44 3.88
CA PRO A 547 -14.21 31.04 4.47
C PRO A 547 -15.51 30.34 4.03
N ASP A 548 -15.49 29.65 2.89
CA ASP A 548 -16.63 28.88 2.38
C ASP A 548 -16.54 27.39 2.71
N TYR A 549 -15.63 27.00 3.61
CA TYR A 549 -15.36 25.59 3.92
C TYR A 549 -16.62 24.78 4.24
N ALA A 550 -17.48 25.27 5.12
CA ALA A 550 -18.69 24.55 5.49
C ALA A 550 -19.62 24.30 4.28
N ARG A 551 -19.79 25.30 3.41
CA ARG A 551 -20.59 25.18 2.18
C ARG A 551 -19.96 24.20 1.18
N LYS A 552 -18.63 24.28 1.01
CA LYS A 552 -17.88 23.38 0.14
C LYS A 552 -17.89 21.96 0.67
N ALA A 553 -17.80 21.77 1.99
CA ALA A 553 -17.91 20.47 2.61
C ALA A 553 -19.31 19.83 2.40
N GLU A 554 -20.38 20.63 2.44
CA GLU A 554 -21.74 20.15 2.16
C GLU A 554 -21.96 19.74 0.70
N THR A 555 -21.21 20.31 -0.23
CA THR A 555 -21.32 20.02 -1.67
C THR A 555 -20.21 19.08 -2.20
N SER A 556 -19.15 18.85 -1.43
CA SER A 556 -18.08 17.94 -1.86
C SER A 556 -18.57 16.50 -2.00
N GLY A 557 -17.88 15.75 -2.84
CA GLY A 557 -18.24 14.36 -3.10
C GLY A 557 -19.43 14.20 -4.06
N ARG A 558 -19.91 15.28 -4.63
CA ARG A 558 -20.96 15.20 -5.64
C ARG A 558 -20.41 14.58 -6.93
N PHE A 559 -21.03 13.50 -7.36
CA PHE A 559 -20.69 12.87 -8.64
C PHE A 559 -21.21 13.72 -9.80
N LEU A 560 -20.29 14.20 -10.62
CA LEU A 560 -20.61 14.99 -11.82
C LEU A 560 -20.74 14.13 -13.07
N GLY A 561 -20.29 12.87 -13.01
CA GLY A 561 -20.18 12.02 -14.18
C GLY A 561 -18.90 12.29 -14.98
N GLY A 562 -18.79 11.61 -16.13
CA GLY A 562 -17.63 11.76 -17.01
C GLY A 562 -16.39 10.99 -16.54
N GLY A 563 -15.22 11.37 -17.07
CA GLY A 563 -13.98 10.63 -16.94
C GLY A 563 -12.90 11.30 -16.11
N ILE A 564 -13.16 12.49 -15.54
CA ILE A 564 -12.16 13.21 -14.77
C ILE A 564 -11.64 12.37 -13.60
N MET A 565 -10.33 12.44 -13.35
CA MET A 565 -9.70 11.87 -12.16
C MET A 565 -9.28 12.98 -11.20
N PRO A 566 -9.65 12.92 -9.91
CA PRO A 566 -9.06 13.78 -8.90
C PRO A 566 -7.57 13.45 -8.69
N HIS A 567 -6.86 14.25 -7.90
CA HIS A 567 -5.48 13.95 -7.56
C HIS A 567 -5.33 12.77 -6.60
N THR A 568 -6.39 12.43 -5.85
CA THR A 568 -6.35 11.44 -4.77
C THR A 568 -7.48 10.42 -4.87
N ALA A 569 -7.24 9.23 -4.32
CA ALA A 569 -8.23 8.18 -4.05
C ALA A 569 -7.86 7.43 -2.74
N PRO A 570 -8.84 7.03 -1.91
CA PRO A 570 -10.31 7.14 -2.04
C PRO A 570 -10.89 8.51 -1.66
N THR A 571 -10.06 9.46 -1.27
CA THR A 571 -10.44 10.87 -1.11
C THR A 571 -10.44 11.55 -2.48
N TYR A 572 -11.08 12.69 -2.64
CA TYR A 572 -11.06 13.45 -3.89
C TYR A 572 -10.62 14.88 -3.62
N TRP A 573 -9.32 15.08 -3.83
CA TRP A 573 -8.68 16.37 -3.64
C TRP A 573 -8.07 16.85 -4.95
N GLY A 574 -8.19 18.16 -5.23
CA GLY A 574 -7.61 18.77 -6.42
C GLY A 574 -8.24 18.29 -7.73
N GLY A 575 -7.64 18.62 -8.85
CA GLY A 575 -8.20 18.35 -10.18
C GLY A 575 -7.24 17.60 -11.12
N GLY A 576 -7.50 16.62 -11.71
CA GLY A 576 -7.20 15.64 -12.69
C GLY A 576 -6.09 15.86 -13.75
N GLY A 577 -4.97 16.50 -13.47
CA GLY A 577 -3.85 16.58 -14.42
C GLY A 577 -3.22 15.23 -14.72
N PRO A 578 -2.66 15.01 -15.93
CA PRO A 578 -2.11 13.71 -16.34
C PRO A 578 -1.02 13.16 -15.41
N GLY A 579 -0.17 14.03 -14.83
CA GLY A 579 0.90 13.62 -13.92
C GLY A 579 0.38 13.02 -12.60
N TRP A 580 -0.89 13.19 -12.26
CA TRP A 580 -1.56 12.60 -11.09
C TRP A 580 -2.63 11.60 -11.50
N GLY A 581 -3.68 12.04 -12.19
CA GLY A 581 -4.80 11.20 -12.63
C GLY A 581 -4.38 10.05 -13.54
N GLY A 582 -3.30 10.22 -14.32
CA GLY A 582 -2.80 9.19 -15.22
C GLY A 582 -2.33 7.89 -14.55
N ILE A 583 -2.22 7.85 -13.23
CA ILE A 583 -1.95 6.62 -12.48
C ILE A 583 -3.03 5.55 -12.73
N CYS A 584 -4.27 5.96 -13.02
CA CYS A 584 -5.37 5.05 -13.34
C CYS A 584 -5.11 4.17 -14.58
N VAL A 585 -4.18 4.59 -15.46
CA VAL A 585 -3.73 3.82 -16.62
C VAL A 585 -2.46 3.02 -16.30
N VAL A 586 -1.53 3.64 -15.58
CA VAL A 586 -0.18 3.11 -15.40
C VAL A 586 -0.14 2.02 -14.32
N LEU A 587 -0.89 2.18 -13.22
CA LEU A 587 -0.90 1.22 -12.12
C LEU A 587 -1.47 -0.15 -12.52
N PRO A 588 -2.61 -0.27 -13.27
CA PRO A 588 -3.06 -1.56 -13.80
C PRO A 588 -2.01 -2.24 -14.68
N TRP A 589 -1.31 -1.47 -15.52
CA TRP A 589 -0.26 -1.99 -16.38
C TRP A 589 0.92 -2.53 -15.57
N TYR A 590 1.38 -1.80 -14.55
CA TYR A 590 2.48 -2.25 -13.69
C TYR A 590 2.11 -3.50 -12.93
N LEU A 591 0.89 -3.57 -12.42
CA LEU A 591 0.39 -4.74 -11.70
C LEU A 591 0.31 -5.96 -12.62
N TYR A 592 -0.21 -5.79 -13.84
CA TYR A 592 -0.21 -6.85 -14.85
C TYR A 592 1.20 -7.35 -15.17
N GLN A 593 2.13 -6.44 -15.41
CA GLN A 593 3.52 -6.80 -15.71
C GLN A 593 4.19 -7.56 -14.56
N HIS A 594 3.79 -7.27 -13.34
CA HIS A 594 4.35 -7.90 -12.14
C HIS A 594 3.69 -9.23 -11.79
N GLU A 595 2.36 -9.32 -11.87
CA GLU A 595 1.58 -10.48 -11.43
C GLU A 595 1.14 -11.42 -12.57
N GLY A 596 1.24 -10.99 -13.82
CA GLY A 596 0.69 -11.74 -14.96
C GLY A 596 -0.85 -11.78 -15.01
N ASP A 597 -1.52 -10.93 -14.26
CA ASP A 597 -2.98 -10.92 -14.09
C ASP A 597 -3.67 -10.01 -15.10
N ALA A 598 -4.20 -10.58 -16.20
CA ALA A 598 -4.96 -9.82 -17.19
C ALA A 598 -6.33 -9.35 -16.69
N ARG A 599 -6.92 -9.97 -15.64
CA ARG A 599 -8.21 -9.54 -15.06
C ARG A 599 -8.10 -8.11 -14.51
N VAL A 600 -6.95 -7.70 -13.97
CA VAL A 600 -6.75 -6.32 -13.50
C VAL A 600 -6.87 -5.32 -14.63
N LEU A 601 -6.43 -5.67 -15.84
CA LEU A 601 -6.56 -4.81 -17.02
C LEU A 601 -8.02 -4.71 -17.46
N GLU A 602 -8.71 -5.85 -17.57
CA GLU A 602 -10.12 -5.91 -17.97
C GLU A 602 -11.00 -5.13 -16.99
N THR A 603 -10.83 -5.34 -15.68
CA THR A 603 -11.62 -4.67 -14.64
C THR A 603 -11.48 -3.14 -14.67
N ASN A 604 -10.31 -2.63 -15.10
CA ASN A 604 -10.03 -1.20 -15.11
C ASN A 604 -10.15 -0.56 -16.51
N PHE A 605 -10.49 -1.33 -17.54
CA PHE A 605 -10.46 -0.85 -18.91
C PHE A 605 -11.46 0.30 -19.15
N ASP A 606 -12.67 0.21 -18.60
CA ASP A 606 -13.68 1.27 -18.72
C ASP A 606 -13.25 2.59 -18.04
N MET A 607 -12.61 2.50 -16.87
CA MET A 607 -12.01 3.65 -16.20
C MET A 607 -10.95 4.32 -17.09
N ILE A 608 -10.08 3.52 -17.72
CA ILE A 608 -9.04 4.01 -18.64
C ILE A 608 -9.66 4.72 -19.84
N LYS A 609 -10.67 4.12 -20.46
CA LYS A 609 -11.38 4.72 -21.60
C LYS A 609 -12.00 6.08 -21.24
N LYS A 610 -12.71 6.15 -20.13
CA LYS A 610 -13.33 7.39 -19.64
C LYS A 610 -12.30 8.50 -19.38
N TRP A 611 -11.15 8.13 -18.77
CA TRP A 611 -10.06 9.05 -18.52
C TRP A 611 -9.48 9.63 -19.82
N LEU A 612 -9.14 8.78 -20.79
CA LEU A 612 -8.60 9.23 -22.07
C LEU A 612 -9.60 10.08 -22.84
N ALA A 613 -10.88 9.68 -22.87
CA ALA A 613 -11.94 10.45 -23.50
C ALA A 613 -12.12 11.84 -22.86
N PHE A 614 -12.02 11.94 -21.54
CA PHE A 614 -12.04 13.23 -20.83
C PHE A 614 -10.85 14.11 -21.25
N LEU A 615 -9.64 13.56 -21.31
CA LEU A 615 -8.47 14.32 -21.77
C LEU A 615 -8.64 14.82 -23.20
N ASP A 616 -9.22 14.01 -24.08
CA ASP A 616 -9.42 14.36 -25.49
C ASP A 616 -10.35 15.57 -25.68
N THR A 617 -11.28 15.81 -24.76
CA THR A 617 -12.13 17.02 -24.79
C THR A 617 -11.34 18.33 -24.57
N HIS A 618 -10.11 18.23 -24.07
CA HIS A 618 -9.22 19.37 -23.81
C HIS A 618 -8.01 19.44 -24.76
N VAL A 619 -8.02 18.63 -25.82
CA VAL A 619 -6.96 18.64 -26.84
C VAL A 619 -7.28 19.63 -27.97
N GLY A 620 -6.29 20.48 -28.28
CA GLY A 620 -6.33 21.33 -29.46
C GLY A 620 -5.00 21.26 -30.20
N ASP A 621 -5.02 21.06 -31.53
CA ASP A 621 -3.82 20.95 -32.41
C ASP A 621 -2.86 19.82 -31.94
N GLY A 622 -3.44 18.71 -31.43
CA GLY A 622 -2.70 17.55 -30.93
C GLY A 622 -2.08 17.74 -29.52
N LEU A 623 -2.26 18.88 -28.88
CA LEU A 623 -1.73 19.22 -27.57
C LEU A 623 -2.83 19.36 -26.54
N LEU A 624 -2.62 18.77 -25.38
CA LEU A 624 -3.49 18.92 -24.21
C LEU A 624 -3.33 20.32 -23.64
N LYS A 625 -4.46 20.98 -23.39
CA LYS A 625 -4.58 22.28 -22.70
C LYS A 625 -5.05 22.07 -21.26
N ARG A 626 -4.84 23.08 -20.41
CA ARG A 626 -5.39 23.07 -19.04
C ARG A 626 -6.91 22.98 -19.05
N PHE A 627 -7.47 22.45 -17.96
CA PHE A 627 -8.93 22.28 -17.80
C PHE A 627 -9.63 23.56 -17.33
N GLY A 628 -8.85 24.58 -16.88
CA GLY A 628 -9.35 25.87 -16.43
C GLY A 628 -9.57 25.97 -14.92
N GLY A 629 -9.34 24.92 -14.16
CA GLY A 629 -9.42 24.91 -12.70
C GLY A 629 -8.12 25.34 -12.02
N LYS A 630 -8.22 25.73 -10.75
CA LYS A 630 -7.05 25.89 -9.89
C LYS A 630 -6.53 24.50 -9.53
N TRP A 631 -5.22 24.27 -9.63
CA TRP A 631 -4.56 23.00 -9.34
C TRP A 631 -4.92 21.83 -10.29
N ASP A 632 -5.49 22.12 -11.45
CA ASP A 632 -5.89 21.11 -12.43
C ASP A 632 -4.73 20.52 -13.24
N PHE A 633 -3.58 21.18 -13.27
CA PHE A 633 -2.48 20.87 -14.16
C PHE A 633 -1.13 21.12 -13.47
N LEU A 634 -0.75 20.23 -12.56
CA LEU A 634 0.52 20.33 -11.88
C LEU A 634 1.66 19.90 -12.80
N GLY A 635 2.78 20.63 -12.77
CA GLY A 635 4.04 20.26 -13.41
C GLY A 635 4.77 19.15 -12.66
N ASP A 636 6.09 19.13 -12.77
CA ASP A 636 6.88 18.40 -11.78
C ASP A 636 6.61 19.02 -10.39
N TRP A 637 6.62 18.19 -9.36
CA TRP A 637 6.26 18.64 -8.01
C TRP A 637 7.42 18.43 -7.07
N LEU A 638 7.80 19.48 -6.34
CA LEU A 638 8.83 19.46 -5.29
C LEU A 638 10.26 19.15 -5.83
N TRP A 639 10.64 19.71 -6.99
CA TRP A 639 12.05 19.72 -7.39
C TRP A 639 12.89 20.67 -6.49
N PRO A 640 14.23 20.57 -6.46
CA PRO A 640 15.07 21.44 -5.64
C PRO A 640 14.79 22.92 -5.87
N ASN A 641 14.55 23.68 -4.79
CA ASN A 641 14.15 25.10 -4.80
C ASN A 641 12.82 25.38 -5.51
N ALA A 642 11.92 24.42 -5.59
CA ALA A 642 10.61 24.62 -6.16
C ALA A 642 9.76 25.61 -5.34
N THR A 643 8.93 26.39 -6.04
CA THR A 643 7.90 27.23 -5.42
C THR A 643 6.51 26.77 -5.85
N ALA A 644 5.50 26.99 -5.00
CA ALA A 644 4.11 26.61 -5.33
C ALA A 644 3.64 27.27 -6.65
N GLU A 645 4.07 28.49 -6.92
CA GLU A 645 3.75 29.20 -8.17
C GLU A 645 4.44 28.53 -9.37
N GLY A 646 5.71 28.14 -9.24
CA GLY A 646 6.47 27.44 -10.28
C GLY A 646 5.91 26.05 -10.60
N MET A 647 5.34 25.37 -9.61
CA MET A 647 4.79 24.01 -9.75
C MET A 647 3.39 23.96 -10.38
N ASN A 648 2.66 25.08 -10.39
CA ASN A 648 1.27 25.16 -10.91
C ASN A 648 1.09 26.39 -11.80
N ASN A 649 1.64 26.33 -13.00
CA ASN A 649 1.56 27.43 -13.97
C ASN A 649 1.48 26.90 -15.41
N ASP A 650 1.41 27.84 -16.36
CA ASP A 650 1.40 27.55 -17.80
C ASP A 650 2.81 27.57 -18.43
N SER A 651 3.85 27.28 -17.63
CA SER A 651 5.21 27.23 -18.16
C SER A 651 5.36 26.16 -19.24
N ALA A 652 6.33 26.35 -20.12
CA ALA A 652 6.67 25.35 -21.15
C ALA A 652 7.04 24.00 -20.49
N GLN A 653 7.64 23.99 -19.31
CA GLN A 653 7.95 22.79 -18.53
C GLN A 653 6.66 22.04 -18.12
N THR A 654 5.72 22.73 -17.45
CA THR A 654 4.46 22.14 -16.99
C THR A 654 3.65 21.56 -18.14
N LEU A 655 3.51 22.32 -19.22
CA LEU A 655 2.74 21.89 -20.39
C LEU A 655 3.43 20.74 -21.14
N CYS A 656 4.74 20.80 -21.34
CA CYS A 656 5.51 19.74 -21.99
C CYS A 656 5.41 18.42 -21.20
N LEU A 657 5.65 18.45 -19.90
CA LEU A 657 5.60 17.28 -19.03
C LEU A 657 4.24 16.58 -19.08
N ASN A 658 3.15 17.34 -18.89
CA ASN A 658 1.79 16.79 -18.91
C ASN A 658 1.39 16.25 -20.28
N ASN A 659 1.82 16.90 -21.37
CA ASN A 659 1.60 16.41 -22.72
C ASN A 659 2.36 15.11 -22.98
N CYS A 660 3.62 15.00 -22.57
CA CYS A 660 4.40 13.77 -22.64
C CYS A 660 3.73 12.67 -21.82
N TYR A 661 3.24 13.01 -20.61
CA TYR A 661 2.59 12.02 -19.76
C TYR A 661 1.25 11.52 -20.33
N ARG A 662 0.47 12.41 -20.99
CA ARG A 662 -0.72 11.98 -21.74
C ARG A 662 -0.35 10.98 -22.84
N VAL A 663 0.70 11.24 -23.63
CA VAL A 663 1.15 10.30 -24.67
C VAL A 663 1.59 8.97 -24.05
N TYR A 664 2.29 8.98 -22.91
CA TYR A 664 2.64 7.78 -22.18
C TYR A 664 1.40 6.99 -21.72
N ASN A 665 0.35 7.68 -21.23
CA ASN A 665 -0.93 7.04 -20.90
C ASN A 665 -1.58 6.40 -22.13
N ILE A 666 -1.67 7.10 -23.25
CA ILE A 666 -2.28 6.58 -24.47
C ILE A 666 -1.53 5.35 -24.98
N LYS A 667 -0.18 5.40 -25.05
CA LYS A 667 0.65 4.26 -25.47
C LYS A 667 0.48 3.06 -24.51
N THR A 668 0.37 3.32 -23.21
CA THR A 668 0.14 2.27 -22.20
C THR A 668 -1.26 1.66 -22.36
N ALA A 669 -2.29 2.49 -22.58
CA ALA A 669 -3.66 2.02 -22.85
C ALA A 669 -3.74 1.18 -24.14
N ALA A 670 -3.01 1.55 -25.18
CA ALA A 670 -2.92 0.75 -26.40
C ALA A 670 -2.31 -0.63 -26.15
N LYS A 671 -1.26 -0.73 -25.33
CA LYS A 671 -0.68 -2.02 -24.90
C LYS A 671 -1.70 -2.84 -24.11
N ILE A 672 -2.44 -2.22 -23.18
CA ILE A 672 -3.51 -2.87 -22.43
C ILE A 672 -4.58 -3.42 -23.37
N ALA A 673 -5.04 -2.61 -24.32
CA ALA A 673 -6.03 -3.01 -25.32
C ALA A 673 -5.58 -4.24 -26.13
N ARG A 674 -4.30 -4.29 -26.55
CA ARG A 674 -3.74 -5.47 -27.25
C ARG A 674 -3.74 -6.72 -26.40
N VAL A 675 -3.32 -6.63 -25.12
CA VAL A 675 -3.36 -7.75 -24.19
C VAL A 675 -4.78 -8.30 -24.05
N LEU A 676 -5.79 -7.42 -24.10
CA LEU A 676 -7.20 -7.77 -24.00
C LEU A 676 -7.86 -8.14 -25.36
N GLY A 677 -7.10 -8.18 -26.45
CA GLY A 677 -7.61 -8.48 -27.79
C GLY A 677 -8.49 -7.37 -28.40
N ARG A 678 -8.41 -6.15 -27.88
CA ARG A 678 -9.20 -4.99 -28.31
C ARG A 678 -8.44 -4.18 -29.37
N GLU A 679 -8.26 -4.80 -30.54
CA GLU A 679 -7.39 -4.29 -31.60
C GLU A 679 -7.83 -2.93 -32.18
N ALA A 680 -9.13 -2.65 -32.21
CA ALA A 680 -9.67 -1.39 -32.75
C ALA A 680 -9.26 -0.21 -31.85
N GLU A 681 -9.50 -0.32 -30.54
CA GLU A 681 -9.09 0.70 -29.58
C GLU A 681 -7.56 0.87 -29.54
N ALA A 682 -6.81 -0.23 -29.63
CA ALA A 682 -5.35 -0.17 -29.68
C ALA A 682 -4.86 0.66 -30.88
N ALA A 683 -5.38 0.38 -32.09
CA ALA A 683 -5.01 1.09 -33.32
C ALA A 683 -5.41 2.58 -33.29
N GLU A 684 -6.57 2.89 -32.74
CA GLU A 684 -7.03 4.27 -32.54
C GLU A 684 -6.06 5.02 -31.62
N TRP A 685 -5.78 4.47 -30.43
CA TRP A 685 -4.89 5.11 -29.46
C TRP A 685 -3.45 5.25 -29.97
N GLU A 686 -2.93 4.26 -30.71
CA GLU A 686 -1.63 4.39 -31.36
C GLU A 686 -1.60 5.54 -32.37
N THR A 687 -2.71 5.76 -33.09
CA THR A 687 -2.82 6.88 -34.01
C THR A 687 -2.86 8.22 -33.27
N GLN A 688 -3.64 8.31 -32.20
CA GLN A 688 -3.67 9.50 -31.33
C GLN A 688 -2.29 9.79 -30.73
N ALA A 689 -1.58 8.75 -30.24
CA ALA A 689 -0.23 8.90 -29.71
C ALA A 689 0.75 9.47 -30.75
N ARG A 690 0.68 8.98 -32.02
CA ARG A 690 1.52 9.51 -33.11
C ARG A 690 1.25 10.98 -33.41
N VAL A 691 -0.03 11.39 -33.47
CA VAL A 691 -0.42 12.78 -33.69
C VAL A 691 0.10 13.68 -32.59
N SER A 692 -0.16 13.32 -31.34
CA SER A 692 0.28 14.11 -30.18
C SER A 692 1.82 14.12 -30.04
N SER A 693 2.51 13.01 -30.31
CA SER A 693 3.99 12.97 -30.30
C SER A 693 4.58 13.96 -31.30
N ARG A 694 4.04 14.03 -32.54
CA ARG A 694 4.47 15.01 -33.57
C ARG A 694 4.23 16.46 -33.12
N ALA A 695 3.08 16.72 -32.52
CA ALA A 695 2.74 18.07 -32.02
C ALA A 695 3.68 18.49 -30.88
N ILE A 696 3.96 17.58 -29.93
CA ILE A 696 4.88 17.83 -28.82
C ILE A 696 6.30 18.07 -29.36
N HIS A 697 6.76 17.20 -30.27
CA HIS A 697 8.08 17.34 -30.87
C HIS A 697 8.20 18.68 -31.63
N GLY A 698 7.23 19.01 -32.47
CA GLY A 698 7.24 20.27 -33.23
C GLY A 698 7.20 21.52 -32.37
N LYS A 699 6.56 21.48 -31.20
CA LYS A 699 6.44 22.64 -30.32
C LYS A 699 7.59 22.78 -29.34
N TYR A 700 8.11 21.70 -28.76
CA TYR A 700 9.02 21.75 -27.62
C TYR A 700 10.44 21.30 -27.89
N TYR A 701 10.72 20.62 -29.03
CA TYR A 701 12.08 20.18 -29.34
C TYR A 701 12.96 21.35 -29.79
N ASN A 702 14.14 21.45 -29.19
CA ASN A 702 15.19 22.41 -29.57
C ASN A 702 16.30 21.66 -30.34
N ALA A 703 16.41 21.92 -31.64
CA ALA A 703 17.40 21.29 -32.49
C ALA A 703 18.85 21.74 -32.19
N GLY A 704 19.01 22.92 -31.54
CA GLY A 704 20.34 23.48 -31.22
C GLY A 704 21.11 22.65 -30.19
N ASP A 705 20.39 22.07 -29.19
CA ASP A 705 21.01 21.28 -28.12
C ASP A 705 20.31 19.93 -27.87
N SER A 706 19.34 19.55 -28.71
CA SER A 706 18.55 18.32 -28.59
C SER A 706 17.75 18.22 -27.29
N SER A 707 17.34 19.36 -26.72
CA SER A 707 16.52 19.44 -25.52
C SER A 707 15.01 19.53 -25.84
N TYR A 708 14.19 19.43 -24.77
CA TYR A 708 12.75 19.70 -24.79
C TYR A 708 12.40 20.81 -23.80
N ALA A 709 11.56 21.75 -24.24
CA ALA A 709 11.08 22.89 -23.47
C ALA A 709 12.25 23.67 -22.85
N ASP A 710 12.41 23.65 -21.52
CA ASP A 710 13.49 24.32 -20.78
C ASP A 710 14.78 23.48 -20.63
N GLY A 711 14.85 22.29 -21.19
CA GLY A 711 15.98 21.38 -21.08
C GLY A 711 16.18 20.74 -19.71
N SER A 712 15.23 20.88 -18.79
CA SER A 712 15.25 20.26 -17.45
C SER A 712 15.21 18.74 -17.50
N MET A 713 15.68 18.09 -16.43
CA MET A 713 15.54 16.62 -16.27
C MET A 713 14.09 16.16 -16.42
N ALA A 714 13.12 16.94 -15.94
CA ALA A 714 11.70 16.65 -16.05
C ALA A 714 11.24 16.54 -17.51
N CYS A 715 11.55 17.56 -18.33
CA CYS A 715 11.15 17.58 -19.74
C CYS A 715 11.88 16.53 -20.57
N LEU A 716 13.16 16.29 -20.32
CA LEU A 716 13.97 15.27 -21.01
C LEU A 716 13.50 13.86 -20.64
N ALA A 717 13.26 13.58 -19.36
CA ALA A 717 12.76 12.29 -18.89
C ALA A 717 11.33 12.03 -19.40
N GLY A 718 10.45 13.02 -19.34
CA GLY A 718 9.10 12.92 -19.89
C GLY A 718 9.07 12.62 -21.38
N ALA A 719 9.88 13.32 -22.17
CA ALA A 719 9.99 13.12 -23.61
C ALA A 719 10.54 11.72 -23.96
N LEU A 720 11.56 11.24 -23.22
CA LEU A 720 12.15 9.90 -23.40
C LEU A 720 11.19 8.79 -22.98
N LEU A 721 10.47 8.96 -21.87
CA LEU A 721 9.49 7.98 -21.37
C LEU A 721 8.34 7.83 -22.36
N ALA A 722 7.79 8.95 -22.81
CA ALA A 722 6.69 8.97 -23.76
C ALA A 722 7.14 8.66 -25.20
N ASP A 723 8.45 8.67 -25.46
CA ASP A 723 9.07 8.40 -26.77
C ASP A 723 8.39 9.26 -27.87
N VAL A 724 8.43 10.59 -27.65
CA VAL A 724 7.77 11.57 -28.53
C VAL A 724 8.64 12.05 -29.68
N MET A 725 9.92 11.68 -29.72
CA MET A 725 10.88 12.05 -30.73
C MET A 725 10.92 11.03 -31.88
N PRO A 726 11.38 11.44 -33.10
CA PRO A 726 11.82 10.50 -34.11
C PRO A 726 12.90 9.55 -33.59
N PRO A 727 12.89 8.27 -33.98
CA PRO A 727 13.81 7.25 -33.41
C PRO A 727 15.31 7.64 -33.51
N GLU A 728 15.71 8.29 -34.58
CA GLU A 728 17.09 8.74 -34.82
C GLU A 728 17.57 9.86 -33.88
N LEU A 729 16.65 10.51 -33.19
CA LEU A 729 16.98 11.55 -32.19
C LEU A 729 17.06 11.03 -30.76
N ARG A 730 16.52 9.83 -30.48
CA ARG A 730 16.45 9.29 -29.12
C ARG A 730 17.81 9.29 -28.40
N ASP A 731 18.86 8.82 -29.10
CA ASP A 731 20.21 8.81 -28.51
C ASP A 731 20.78 10.22 -28.31
N LYS A 732 20.39 11.20 -29.12
CA LYS A 732 20.81 12.60 -28.92
C LYS A 732 20.14 13.19 -27.68
N VAL A 733 18.85 12.94 -27.50
CA VAL A 733 18.11 13.37 -26.31
C VAL A 733 18.63 12.69 -25.03
N MET A 734 18.98 11.38 -25.13
CA MET A 734 19.60 10.68 -23.99
C MET A 734 20.96 11.28 -23.64
N ARG A 735 21.81 11.60 -24.62
CA ARG A 735 23.09 12.30 -24.36
C ARG A 735 22.88 13.71 -23.80
N ARG A 736 21.82 14.39 -24.19
CA ARG A 736 21.46 15.69 -23.60
C ARG A 736 21.04 15.53 -22.13
N LEU A 737 20.30 14.47 -21.79
CA LEU A 737 19.95 14.13 -20.40
C LEU A 737 21.19 13.78 -19.58
N GLU A 738 22.11 12.98 -20.12
CA GLU A 738 23.41 12.69 -19.51
C GLU A 738 24.22 13.97 -19.23
N HIS A 739 24.29 14.87 -20.21
CA HIS A 739 24.93 16.19 -20.04
C HIS A 739 24.28 17.02 -18.93
N GLU A 740 22.94 17.03 -18.87
CA GLU A 740 22.20 17.71 -17.80
C GLU A 740 22.57 17.17 -16.43
N ILE A 741 22.59 15.83 -16.28
CA ILE A 741 22.93 15.17 -15.01
C ILE A 741 24.40 15.42 -14.63
N LEU A 742 25.35 15.09 -15.50
CA LEU A 742 26.76 15.02 -15.15
C LEU A 742 27.45 16.38 -15.19
N VAL A 743 27.12 17.22 -16.19
CA VAL A 743 27.82 18.50 -16.42
C VAL A 743 27.07 19.65 -15.76
N VAL A 744 25.79 19.84 -16.09
CA VAL A 744 25.00 20.98 -15.58
C VAL A 744 24.75 20.82 -14.08
N ARG A 745 24.29 19.64 -13.64
CA ARG A 745 23.95 19.35 -12.23
C ARG A 745 25.07 18.67 -11.46
N LYS A 746 26.21 18.38 -12.10
CA LYS A 746 27.39 17.76 -11.46
C LYS A 746 27.05 16.47 -10.70
N GLY A 747 26.26 15.61 -11.32
CA GLY A 747 25.80 14.35 -10.75
C GLY A 747 24.68 14.48 -9.69
N ARG A 748 24.07 15.65 -9.50
CA ARG A 748 22.98 15.85 -8.53
C ARG A 748 21.62 15.72 -9.20
N ILE A 749 20.66 15.23 -8.44
CA ILE A 749 19.28 15.18 -8.89
C ILE A 749 18.67 16.60 -8.95
N HIS A 750 17.86 16.84 -9.99
CA HIS A 750 17.08 18.06 -10.12
C HIS A 750 15.68 17.70 -10.69
N ALA A 751 14.96 16.89 -9.93
CA ALA A 751 13.63 16.42 -10.26
C ALA A 751 12.79 16.30 -8.98
N GLY A 752 11.50 16.43 -9.13
CA GLY A 752 10.51 16.24 -8.07
C GLY A 752 9.89 14.85 -8.09
N ILE A 753 8.63 14.73 -7.61
CA ILE A 753 7.94 13.46 -7.40
C ILE A 753 7.75 12.71 -8.72
N THR A 754 7.02 13.33 -9.67
CA THR A 754 6.61 12.68 -10.91
C THR A 754 7.77 12.55 -11.90
N ALA A 755 8.53 13.62 -12.08
CA ALA A 755 9.67 13.60 -12.98
C ALA A 755 10.80 12.70 -12.46
N GLY A 756 11.02 12.61 -11.15
CA GLY A 756 11.99 11.69 -10.56
C GLY A 756 11.65 10.24 -10.84
N ALA A 757 10.38 9.85 -10.68
CA ALA A 757 9.90 8.51 -11.04
C ALA A 757 10.11 8.20 -12.53
N MET A 758 9.77 9.15 -13.42
CA MET A 758 10.00 9.01 -14.87
C MET A 758 11.48 8.89 -15.21
N LEU A 759 12.32 9.73 -14.61
CA LEU A 759 13.76 9.75 -14.81
C LEU A 759 14.39 8.40 -14.43
N PHE A 760 14.12 7.89 -13.24
CA PHE A 760 14.64 6.61 -12.79
C PHE A 760 14.14 5.45 -13.65
N LYS A 761 12.88 5.48 -14.09
CA LYS A 761 12.35 4.48 -15.02
C LYS A 761 13.09 4.48 -16.35
N VAL A 762 13.24 5.64 -16.99
CA VAL A 762 13.97 5.80 -18.26
C VAL A 762 15.39 5.29 -18.14
N LEU A 763 16.10 5.66 -17.06
CA LEU A 763 17.50 5.26 -16.86
C LEU A 763 17.65 3.76 -16.56
N ARG A 764 16.74 3.17 -15.77
CA ARG A 764 16.72 1.72 -15.50
C ARG A 764 16.43 0.90 -16.77
N GLU A 765 15.51 1.35 -17.61
CA GLU A 765 15.16 0.68 -18.88
C GLU A 765 16.28 0.83 -19.93
N ALA A 766 17.05 1.90 -19.86
CA ALA A 766 18.21 2.14 -20.71
C ALA A 766 19.54 1.57 -20.15
N ASP A 767 19.51 0.84 -19.02
CA ASP A 767 20.67 0.33 -18.26
C ASP A 767 21.71 1.41 -17.92
N ARG A 768 21.28 2.67 -17.76
CA ARG A 768 22.14 3.80 -17.36
C ARG A 768 22.27 3.86 -15.84
N HIS A 769 22.75 2.76 -15.26
CA HIS A 769 22.98 2.62 -13.82
C HIS A 769 24.04 3.58 -13.31
N ASP A 770 25.00 3.98 -14.15
CA ASP A 770 26.01 5.00 -13.92
C ASP A 770 25.39 6.37 -13.56
N LEU A 771 24.37 6.78 -14.27
CA LEU A 771 23.67 8.04 -14.02
C LEU A 771 22.85 8.00 -12.73
N ILE A 772 22.17 6.87 -12.46
CA ILE A 772 21.43 6.71 -11.21
C ILE A 772 22.40 6.71 -10.02
N HIS A 773 23.50 5.94 -10.10
CA HIS A 773 24.52 5.89 -9.07
C HIS A 773 25.15 7.26 -8.83
N SER A 774 25.45 8.02 -9.89
CA SER A 774 25.97 9.39 -9.79
C SER A 774 25.05 10.28 -8.92
N MET A 775 23.72 10.19 -9.09
CA MET A 775 22.76 10.98 -8.31
C MET A 775 22.58 10.47 -6.87
N THR A 776 22.59 9.14 -6.67
CA THR A 776 22.37 8.53 -5.35
C THR A 776 23.60 8.53 -4.45
N SER A 777 24.81 8.74 -5.02
CA SER A 777 26.09 8.80 -4.28
C SER A 777 26.45 10.19 -3.72
N GLN A 778 25.67 11.23 -4.06
CA GLN A 778 25.89 12.58 -3.54
C GLN A 778 25.57 12.67 -2.05
N THR A 779 26.34 13.48 -1.32
CA THR A 779 26.12 13.73 0.12
C THR A 779 25.79 15.20 0.44
N ASP A 780 25.93 16.08 -0.55
CA ASP A 780 25.54 17.47 -0.48
C ASP A 780 24.15 17.71 -1.13
N TYR A 781 23.60 18.90 -0.94
CA TYR A 781 22.30 19.31 -1.47
C TYR A 781 22.30 19.45 -3.00
N PRO A 782 21.26 18.97 -3.69
CA PRO A 782 20.17 18.10 -3.23
C PRO A 782 20.53 16.63 -3.40
N SER A 783 20.32 15.79 -2.39
CA SER A 783 20.53 14.33 -2.47
C SER A 783 19.95 13.58 -1.26
N TRP A 784 19.83 12.26 -1.36
CA TRP A 784 19.49 11.38 -0.23
C TRP A 784 20.60 11.36 0.83
N GLY A 785 21.87 11.44 0.39
CA GLY A 785 23.00 11.57 1.30
C GLY A 785 22.96 12.87 2.11
N TYR A 786 22.54 13.98 1.51
CA TYR A 786 22.27 15.23 2.25
C TYR A 786 21.22 15.02 3.35
N MET A 787 20.12 14.31 3.06
CA MET A 787 19.13 13.99 4.09
C MET A 787 19.76 13.18 5.24
N ARG A 788 20.58 12.15 4.92
CA ARG A 788 21.32 11.34 5.89
C ARG A 788 22.22 12.19 6.79
N GLU A 789 23.07 13.02 6.20
CA GLU A 789 24.03 13.89 6.94
C GLU A 789 23.28 14.92 7.83
N ASN A 790 22.05 15.26 7.47
CA ASN A 790 21.20 16.13 8.28
C ASN A 790 20.27 15.39 9.25
N GLY A 791 20.53 14.10 9.53
CA GLY A 791 19.88 13.31 10.57
C GLY A 791 18.50 12.80 10.20
N ALA A 792 18.19 12.63 8.90
CA ALA A 792 16.95 12.03 8.45
C ALA A 792 16.82 10.59 8.93
N THR A 793 15.67 10.24 9.46
CA THR A 793 15.29 8.87 9.83
C THR A 793 14.18 8.33 8.92
N THR A 794 13.57 9.21 8.14
CA THR A 794 12.62 8.99 7.06
C THR A 794 12.98 9.91 5.90
N LEU A 795 12.51 9.65 4.69
CA LEU A 795 12.69 10.56 3.56
C LEU A 795 11.67 11.71 3.65
N TRP A 796 12.11 12.89 3.20
CA TRP A 796 11.40 14.15 3.35
C TRP A 796 10.51 14.47 2.16
N GLU A 797 9.57 15.40 2.35
CA GLU A 797 8.72 15.93 1.30
C GLU A 797 9.50 16.81 0.32
N MET A 798 10.43 17.61 0.83
CA MET A 798 11.28 18.55 0.07
C MET A 798 12.74 18.12 0.16
N TRP A 799 13.54 18.52 -0.83
CA TRP A 799 14.99 18.37 -0.75
C TRP A 799 15.62 19.22 0.35
N GLU A 800 14.97 20.32 0.71
CA GLU A 800 15.34 21.25 1.78
C GLU A 800 14.92 20.71 3.16
N LYS A 801 15.84 20.76 4.14
CA LYS A 801 15.64 20.18 5.46
C LYS A 801 14.48 20.78 6.26
N ASP A 802 14.42 22.09 6.36
CA ASP A 802 13.59 22.78 7.35
C ASP A 802 12.54 23.71 6.73
N LEU A 803 12.07 23.41 5.53
CA LEU A 803 11.02 24.19 4.90
C LEU A 803 9.73 24.09 5.73
N ARG A 804 9.27 25.24 6.21
CA ARG A 804 8.05 25.35 7.01
C ARG A 804 6.84 24.92 6.18
N GLY A 805 5.99 24.12 6.76
CA GLY A 805 4.76 23.63 6.10
C GLY A 805 4.93 22.33 5.32
N HIS A 806 6.14 21.76 5.27
CA HIS A 806 6.42 20.47 4.62
C HIS A 806 6.76 19.38 5.65
N SER A 807 6.53 18.14 5.26
CA SER A 807 6.74 16.94 6.08
C SER A 807 8.19 16.44 6.06
N LEU A 808 8.64 15.82 7.14
CA LEU A 808 9.88 15.03 7.18
C LEU A 808 9.63 13.54 7.03
N LEU A 809 8.41 13.12 6.72
CA LEU A 809 8.01 11.74 6.39
C LEU A 809 7.03 11.78 5.21
N HIS A 810 7.54 11.51 4.00
CA HIS A 810 6.77 11.67 2.77
C HIS A 810 7.21 10.69 1.67
N SER A 811 6.31 10.41 0.74
CA SER A 811 6.51 9.52 -0.39
C SER A 811 7.32 10.10 -1.55
N SER A 812 7.64 11.40 -1.55
CA SER A 812 8.17 12.16 -2.69
C SER A 812 9.34 11.51 -3.41
N TYR A 813 10.29 10.93 -2.68
CA TYR A 813 11.59 10.50 -3.23
C TYR A 813 11.86 9.01 -2.99
N LEU A 814 10.82 8.16 -3.05
CA LEU A 814 10.93 6.71 -2.86
C LEU A 814 11.29 5.94 -4.14
N PHE A 815 11.30 6.58 -5.29
CA PHE A 815 11.50 5.96 -6.59
C PHE A 815 12.86 5.23 -6.80
N PRO A 816 13.94 5.44 -6.02
CA PRO A 816 15.14 4.60 -6.12
C PRO A 816 14.95 3.15 -5.66
N GLY A 817 13.93 2.86 -4.86
CA GLY A 817 13.76 1.54 -4.23
C GLY A 817 13.63 0.37 -5.22
N ALA A 818 13.06 0.59 -6.40
CA ALA A 818 13.01 -0.41 -7.45
C ALA A 818 14.40 -0.70 -8.05
N TRP A 819 15.24 0.34 -8.20
CA TRP A 819 16.55 0.22 -8.80
C TRP A 819 17.48 -0.72 -8.03
N TYR A 820 17.38 -0.80 -6.73
CA TYR A 820 18.20 -1.71 -5.93
C TYR A 820 17.98 -3.18 -6.29
N VAL A 821 16.74 -3.54 -6.63
CA VAL A 821 16.38 -4.91 -7.00
C VAL A 821 16.62 -5.16 -8.49
N ASP A 822 16.04 -4.33 -9.36
CA ASP A 822 16.10 -4.58 -10.80
C ASP A 822 17.37 -4.04 -11.48
N GLY A 823 17.98 -2.99 -10.94
CA GLY A 823 19.20 -2.38 -11.47
C GLY A 823 20.47 -2.90 -10.82
N VAL A 824 20.58 -2.86 -9.48
CA VAL A 824 21.81 -3.24 -8.76
C VAL A 824 21.94 -4.76 -8.62
N ALA A 825 20.91 -5.43 -8.09
CA ALA A 825 20.91 -6.90 -8.02
C ALA A 825 20.60 -7.55 -9.37
N GLY A 826 20.01 -6.80 -10.30
CA GLY A 826 19.72 -7.21 -11.66
C GLY A 826 18.52 -8.13 -11.83
N ILE A 827 17.60 -8.24 -10.86
CA ILE A 827 16.39 -9.06 -10.96
C ILE A 827 15.30 -8.26 -11.67
N LYS A 828 15.18 -8.46 -12.98
CA LYS A 828 14.22 -7.72 -13.83
C LYS A 828 13.07 -8.62 -14.24
N ARG A 829 11.85 -8.05 -14.27
CA ARG A 829 10.73 -8.69 -14.98
C ARG A 829 11.02 -8.76 -16.49
N ASP A 830 10.48 -9.77 -17.13
CA ASP A 830 10.47 -9.85 -18.59
C ASP A 830 9.19 -9.22 -19.12
N PRO A 831 9.27 -8.10 -19.87
CA PRO A 831 8.07 -7.44 -20.41
C PRO A 831 7.21 -8.30 -21.33
N GLU A 832 7.83 -9.29 -22.00
CA GLU A 832 7.13 -10.21 -22.91
C GLU A 832 6.49 -11.41 -22.18
N ASN A 833 6.91 -11.67 -20.92
CA ASN A 833 6.44 -12.77 -20.10
C ASN A 833 6.09 -12.28 -18.67
N PRO A 834 4.97 -11.56 -18.48
CA PRO A 834 4.55 -11.04 -17.20
C PRO A 834 4.37 -12.13 -16.13
N GLY A 835 4.61 -11.80 -14.83
CA GLY A 835 4.37 -12.69 -13.70
C GLY A 835 5.57 -13.53 -13.26
N PHE A 836 6.78 -13.26 -13.76
CA PHE A 836 8.05 -13.90 -13.34
C PHE A 836 8.16 -15.42 -13.59
N GLN A 837 7.29 -16.03 -14.40
CA GLN A 837 7.54 -17.41 -14.87
C GLN A 837 8.79 -17.48 -15.76
N HIS A 838 9.05 -16.43 -16.50
CA HIS A 838 10.36 -16.12 -17.08
C HIS A 838 10.77 -14.73 -16.60
N PHE A 839 12.03 -14.59 -16.21
CA PHE A 839 12.60 -13.32 -15.76
C PHE A 839 14.03 -13.12 -16.26
N ILE A 840 14.54 -11.91 -16.09
CA ILE A 840 15.86 -11.53 -16.56
C ILE A 840 16.75 -11.29 -15.34
N ILE A 841 17.98 -11.82 -15.37
CA ILE A 841 19.05 -11.45 -14.45
C ILE A 841 20.08 -10.67 -15.24
N ARG A 842 20.15 -9.37 -14.93
CA ARG A 842 21.05 -8.45 -15.61
C ARG A 842 21.68 -7.49 -14.61
N PRO A 843 22.72 -7.95 -13.87
CA PRO A 843 23.46 -7.08 -12.97
C PRO A 843 24.20 -5.99 -13.77
N PRO A 844 24.47 -4.81 -13.17
CA PRO A 844 25.20 -3.74 -13.83
C PRO A 844 26.67 -4.13 -14.00
N HIS A 845 27.40 -3.41 -14.86
CA HIS A 845 28.82 -3.46 -14.80
C HIS A 845 29.28 -2.84 -13.47
N PRO A 846 30.17 -3.50 -12.68
CA PRO A 846 30.55 -3.02 -11.35
C PRO A 846 31.06 -1.57 -11.33
N GLY A 847 31.78 -1.15 -12.36
CA GLY A 847 32.28 0.22 -12.52
C GLY A 847 31.16 1.27 -12.70
N ASP A 848 29.94 0.87 -13.08
CA ASP A 848 28.83 1.81 -13.23
C ASP A 848 28.17 2.15 -11.89
N VAL A 849 28.36 1.32 -10.88
CA VAL A 849 27.73 1.48 -9.57
C VAL A 849 28.73 1.61 -8.42
N GLY A 850 30.04 1.57 -8.69
CA GLY A 850 31.09 1.75 -7.68
C GLY A 850 31.06 0.73 -6.54
N MET A 851 30.37 -0.41 -6.72
CA MET A 851 30.19 -1.43 -5.69
C MET A 851 31.08 -2.65 -5.97
N ARG A 852 31.55 -3.28 -4.90
CA ARG A 852 32.33 -4.53 -4.98
C ARG A 852 31.43 -5.77 -4.94
N TRP A 853 30.24 -5.68 -4.35
CA TRP A 853 29.26 -6.74 -4.32
C TRP A 853 27.86 -6.17 -4.06
N ALA A 854 26.85 -6.90 -4.54
CA ALA A 854 25.46 -6.70 -4.13
C ALA A 854 24.72 -8.03 -4.14
N ARG A 855 23.70 -8.13 -3.31
CA ARG A 855 22.83 -9.31 -3.21
C ARG A 855 21.40 -8.92 -2.94
N SER A 856 20.49 -9.68 -3.55
CA SER A 856 19.06 -9.57 -3.28
C SER A 856 18.38 -10.93 -3.27
N ALA A 857 17.41 -11.10 -2.39
CA ALA A 857 16.43 -12.17 -2.43
C ALA A 857 15.06 -11.54 -2.63
N PHE A 858 14.38 -11.89 -3.72
CA PHE A 858 13.08 -11.34 -4.10
C PHE A 858 12.03 -12.46 -4.18
N ASP A 859 11.03 -12.39 -3.31
CA ASP A 859 9.89 -13.31 -3.29
C ASP A 859 8.87 -12.85 -4.36
N SER A 860 9.11 -13.29 -5.58
CA SER A 860 8.26 -12.97 -6.73
C SER A 860 6.93 -13.75 -6.69
N PRO A 861 5.91 -13.36 -7.49
CA PRO A 861 4.70 -14.17 -7.65
C PRO A 861 4.97 -15.63 -8.01
N ALA A 862 6.07 -15.90 -8.73
CA ALA A 862 6.45 -17.22 -9.18
C ALA A 862 7.41 -17.98 -8.24
N GLY A 863 7.82 -17.38 -7.12
CA GLY A 863 8.71 -17.97 -6.14
C GLY A 863 9.95 -17.12 -5.85
N LEU A 864 10.79 -17.62 -4.95
CA LEU A 864 11.92 -16.87 -4.40
C LEU A 864 13.13 -16.87 -5.36
N ILE A 865 13.40 -15.72 -5.96
CA ILE A 865 14.55 -15.46 -6.82
C ILE A 865 15.70 -14.93 -5.96
N ARG A 866 16.93 -15.43 -6.15
CA ARG A 866 18.14 -14.84 -5.55
C ARG A 866 19.13 -14.45 -6.63
N SER A 867 19.74 -13.29 -6.46
CA SER A 867 20.84 -12.80 -7.28
C SER A 867 21.89 -12.19 -6.37
N ALA A 868 23.14 -12.65 -6.51
CA ALA A 868 24.27 -12.14 -5.76
C ALA A 868 25.50 -12.09 -6.68
N TRP A 869 26.15 -10.96 -6.74
CA TRP A 869 27.39 -10.79 -7.48
C TRP A 869 28.47 -10.16 -6.60
N GLU A 870 29.71 -10.53 -6.85
CA GLU A 870 30.89 -10.00 -6.18
C GLU A 870 32.08 -9.96 -7.13
N ILE A 871 33.00 -9.05 -6.86
CA ILE A 871 34.31 -8.99 -7.56
C ILE A 871 35.30 -9.81 -6.75
N ASP A 872 35.83 -10.87 -7.36
CA ASP A 872 36.81 -11.75 -6.74
C ASP A 872 38.21 -11.09 -6.65
N ALA A 873 39.16 -11.80 -6.04
CA ALA A 873 40.53 -11.30 -5.88
C ALA A 873 41.30 -11.08 -7.20
N ASN A 874 40.81 -11.68 -8.29
CA ASN A 874 41.39 -11.53 -9.63
C ASN A 874 40.72 -10.41 -10.45
N GLY A 875 39.75 -9.67 -9.85
CA GLY A 875 39.00 -8.63 -10.54
C GLY A 875 37.88 -9.18 -11.45
N SER A 876 37.54 -10.45 -11.35
CA SER A 876 36.45 -11.07 -12.10
C SER A 876 35.16 -10.99 -11.32
N MET A 877 34.04 -10.77 -12.02
CA MET A 877 32.71 -10.83 -11.38
C MET A 877 32.22 -12.28 -11.28
N VAL A 878 31.87 -12.69 -10.08
CA VAL A 878 31.21 -13.96 -9.81
C VAL A 878 29.74 -13.67 -9.53
N LEU A 879 28.85 -14.22 -10.37
CA LEU A 879 27.39 -14.09 -10.25
C LEU A 879 26.78 -15.43 -9.82
N ARG A 880 26.05 -15.44 -8.69
CA ARG A 880 25.27 -16.58 -8.19
C ARG A 880 23.78 -16.26 -8.29
N VAL A 881 23.02 -17.18 -8.91
CA VAL A 881 21.59 -17.01 -9.15
C VAL A 881 20.84 -18.25 -8.67
N SER A 882 19.76 -18.06 -7.93
CA SER A 882 18.77 -19.12 -7.66
C SER A 882 17.51 -18.83 -8.48
N VAL A 883 17.16 -19.75 -9.35
CA VAL A 883 15.96 -19.73 -10.18
C VAL A 883 14.94 -20.68 -9.54
N PRO A 884 13.79 -20.19 -9.08
CA PRO A 884 12.81 -21.02 -8.38
C PRO A 884 12.22 -22.10 -9.29
N PRO A 885 11.73 -23.22 -8.74
CA PRO A 885 11.10 -24.26 -9.52
C PRO A 885 9.96 -23.73 -10.38
N ASN A 886 9.73 -24.35 -11.52
CA ASN A 886 8.70 -23.97 -12.49
C ASN A 886 8.92 -22.62 -13.17
N THR A 887 10.14 -22.08 -13.09
CA THR A 887 10.52 -20.81 -13.73
C THR A 887 11.81 -20.95 -14.55
N ARG A 888 12.07 -19.94 -15.37
CA ARG A 888 13.27 -19.84 -16.21
C ARG A 888 13.84 -18.44 -16.13
N ALA A 889 15.13 -18.31 -16.41
CA ALA A 889 15.76 -17.00 -16.45
C ALA A 889 16.65 -16.84 -17.68
N THR A 890 16.72 -15.60 -18.20
CA THR A 890 17.77 -15.18 -19.12
C THR A 890 18.81 -14.36 -18.39
N ILE A 891 20.05 -14.82 -18.39
CA ILE A 891 21.18 -14.19 -17.72
C ILE A 891 21.95 -13.33 -18.71
N PHE A 892 22.16 -12.08 -18.39
CA PHE A 892 23.00 -11.13 -19.10
C PHE A 892 24.25 -10.87 -18.25
N LEU A 893 25.31 -11.64 -18.47
CA LEU A 893 26.57 -11.50 -17.73
C LEU A 893 27.46 -10.46 -18.41
N PRO A 894 27.81 -9.33 -17.76
CA PRO A 894 28.66 -8.30 -18.38
C PRO A 894 30.10 -8.77 -18.56
N ASP A 895 30.74 -8.39 -19.71
CA ASP A 895 32.18 -8.60 -19.99
C ASP A 895 32.98 -7.30 -19.81
N SER A 896 34.32 -7.40 -19.93
CA SER A 896 35.23 -6.26 -19.82
C SER A 896 35.03 -5.17 -20.88
N LYS A 897 34.35 -5.47 -21.99
CA LYS A 897 33.99 -4.54 -23.06
C LYS A 897 32.58 -4.00 -22.94
N ARG A 898 31.91 -4.16 -21.77
CA ARG A 898 30.52 -3.78 -21.50
C ARG A 898 29.50 -4.45 -22.41
N ARG A 899 29.81 -5.59 -23.01
CA ARG A 899 28.89 -6.46 -23.73
C ARG A 899 28.37 -7.50 -22.77
N HIS A 900 27.30 -8.20 -23.17
CA HIS A 900 26.71 -9.25 -22.35
C HIS A 900 26.85 -10.61 -23.00
N LYS A 901 27.32 -11.60 -22.21
CA LYS A 901 27.14 -13.00 -22.57
C LYS A 901 25.73 -13.38 -22.14
N ILE A 902 24.91 -13.83 -23.09
CA ILE A 902 23.51 -14.17 -22.88
C ILE A 902 23.39 -15.69 -22.71
N MET A 903 22.75 -16.13 -21.63
CA MET A 903 22.53 -17.53 -21.32
C MET A 903 21.09 -17.73 -20.83
N ARG A 904 20.45 -18.83 -21.24
CA ARG A 904 19.14 -19.23 -20.71
C ARG A 904 19.35 -20.36 -19.72
N VAL A 905 18.69 -20.28 -18.57
CA VAL A 905 18.79 -21.27 -17.49
C VAL A 905 17.42 -21.64 -16.98
N GLU A 906 17.29 -22.86 -16.56
CA GLU A 906 16.11 -23.41 -15.92
C GLU A 906 16.22 -23.33 -14.39
N ALA A 907 15.18 -23.77 -13.67
CA ALA A 907 15.16 -23.83 -12.22
C ALA A 907 16.43 -24.46 -11.64
N GLY A 908 16.89 -23.94 -10.52
CA GLY A 908 18.07 -24.42 -9.79
C GLY A 908 19.08 -23.31 -9.46
N ASN A 909 20.18 -23.69 -8.83
CA ASN A 909 21.26 -22.79 -8.43
C ASN A 909 22.34 -22.73 -9.52
N HIS A 910 22.74 -21.54 -9.94
CA HIS A 910 23.71 -21.32 -11.01
C HIS A 910 24.82 -20.37 -10.54
N THR A 911 26.04 -20.63 -10.99
CA THR A 911 27.20 -19.76 -10.77
C THR A 911 27.87 -19.47 -12.10
N PHE A 912 28.15 -18.18 -12.34
CA PHE A 912 28.78 -17.69 -13.55
C PHE A 912 29.99 -16.85 -13.16
N GLN A 913 31.02 -16.87 -13.99
CA GLN A 913 32.19 -16.01 -13.85
C GLN A 913 32.39 -15.22 -15.15
N SER A 914 32.59 -13.92 -15.03
CA SER A 914 32.86 -13.05 -16.16
C SER A 914 34.38 -12.78 -16.23
N GLY A 915 34.88 -12.60 -17.45
CA GLY A 915 36.27 -12.22 -17.70
C GLY A 915 36.54 -10.71 -17.50
N LEU A 916 35.90 -10.09 -16.50
CA LEU A 916 36.14 -8.70 -16.13
C LEU A 916 37.55 -8.60 -15.52
N GLN A 917 38.42 -7.75 -16.07
CA GLN A 917 39.63 -7.27 -15.40
C GLN A 917 39.32 -5.84 -14.90
N THR A 918 38.58 -5.72 -13.79
CA THR A 918 38.33 -4.43 -13.15
C THR A 918 39.46 -4.14 -12.17
N GLN A 919 40.29 -3.14 -12.46
CA GLN A 919 41.03 -2.42 -11.43
C GLN A 919 40.02 -1.49 -10.74
N LEU A 920 39.56 -1.87 -9.54
CA LEU A 920 38.82 -1.01 -8.64
C LEU A 920 39.78 -0.35 -7.66
#